data_3d345bcb9e3a6cc3128fa87d568fa088
#
_entry.id   3d345bcb9e3a6cc3128fa87d568fa088
#
_cell.length_a   1.000
_cell.length_b   1.000
_cell.length_c   1.000
_cell.angle_alpha   90.00
_cell.angle_beta   90.00
_cell.angle_gamma   90.00
#
_symmetry.space_group_name_H-M   'P 1'
#
loop_
_entity.id
_entity.type
_entity.pdbx_description
1 polymer ?
#
loop_
_entity_poly.entity_id
_entity_poly.type
_entity_poly.pdbx_seq_one_letter_code
_entity_poly.pdbx_strand_id
1 'polypeptide(L)'
;ERFGRYSKYIIQERALPDIRDGLKPVQRRILYSMNKDGNTHDKGYRKSAKSVGNIMGNFHPHGDSSIYDAMVRMSQDWKNREILVEMHGNNGSMDGDPPAAMRYTEARLSEIAGYLLQDIDKNTVPWAWNFDDTEKEPTVLPAAFPNLLVNGATGISAGYATDIPPHNLSEVIDAVVYMIDHPSAKLDKLMEFLPGPDFPTGAIIQGKDEIRKAYETGKGRVVVRSRTEIEQLKGGKEQIIVTEIPYDVNKAVLVKKIDDVRVNNKVPGIAEVRDESDRTGLRIAIELKKDADSQTILNYLLKYTDLQVNYNFNMVAIDNFTPRQVGLQKILSSYIAHRRDIIVARSKFDKEKAEKRLHIVEGLIRVISILDEVIALIRASENKADAKENLKVSYDFSEEQAEAIVTLQLYRLTNTDIVTLQNEEADLREQIATLAAIIGDERTMFNVMKRELRDIKKKFGNDRRSELQAETKTIEIDTASLIVEEETYVSITRGGYVKRTSPRSFNASTIDEVGKRDDDDLILVQQAKTTQHLLIFTNQANVIYRPIHELPDIRWKDLGEHLSQTITNLSKDEEVLYAEILDDFETGTYLAATKLGQIKRFERKEFTPWRTYKSKSVKYAKLKDDSDFIVTVTPIQLDDIMIITQKGYALRFNADEVPVVGAKAAGVKAINLKDDDTVQAVFVANTQSFYLLTQRASLKRVATADIPQAKRAGRGLQVLRELKTKPHRVFTAGPVFTENAGGEIDLLATPVEETPQTLLVTATTGETAEVDLSLLNLSDRTSNGSFIEGLADKEVFSAKIIER
;
A
#
# COMPACT_ATOMS: atom_id res chain seq x y z
N GLU A 1 16.66 29.00 -14.63
CA GLU A 1 17.04 28.49 -15.95
C GLU A 1 17.74 27.13 -15.89
N ARG A 2 18.74 26.92 -15.00
CA ARG A 2 19.45 25.64 -14.85
C ARG A 2 18.51 24.51 -14.42
N PHE A 3 17.60 24.75 -13.47
CA PHE A 3 16.61 23.77 -13.03
C PHE A 3 15.67 23.36 -14.17
N GLY A 4 15.21 24.31 -14.99
CA GLY A 4 14.34 24.01 -16.13
C GLY A 4 15.04 23.15 -17.20
N ARG A 5 16.31 23.41 -17.50
CA ARG A 5 17.11 22.61 -18.45
C ARG A 5 17.33 21.20 -17.90
N TYR A 6 17.67 21.06 -16.62
CA TYR A 6 17.85 19.77 -15.96
C TYR A 6 16.56 18.95 -15.91
N SER A 7 15.43 19.59 -15.55
CA SER A 7 14.12 18.94 -15.58
C SER A 7 13.74 18.45 -16.97
N LYS A 8 13.96 19.28 -18.00
CA LYS A 8 13.73 18.88 -19.41
C LYS A 8 14.58 17.67 -19.79
N TYR A 9 15.87 17.66 -19.41
CA TYR A 9 16.77 16.54 -19.66
C TYR A 9 16.28 15.26 -19.00
N ILE A 10 15.91 15.28 -17.68
CA ILE A 10 15.39 14.09 -16.98
C ILE A 10 14.11 13.57 -17.61
N ILE A 11 13.24 14.45 -18.08
CA ILE A 11 11.98 14.08 -18.73
C ILE A 11 12.24 13.40 -20.07
N GLN A 12 13.00 14.03 -20.94
CA GLN A 12 13.17 13.60 -22.32
C GLN A 12 14.25 12.53 -22.50
N GLU A 13 15.34 12.58 -21.70
CA GLU A 13 16.55 11.81 -21.94
C GLU A 13 16.89 10.80 -20.82
N ARG A 14 15.96 10.53 -19.89
CA ARG A 14 16.29 9.63 -18.77
C ARG A 14 15.17 8.71 -18.34
N ALA A 15 14.03 9.27 -17.93
CA ALA A 15 13.07 8.53 -17.11
C ALA A 15 11.89 7.92 -17.89
N LEU A 16 11.49 8.54 -18.99
CA LEU A 16 10.29 8.16 -19.73
C LEU A 16 10.63 7.40 -21.01
N PRO A 17 9.80 6.42 -21.42
CA PRO A 17 9.99 5.69 -22.67
C PRO A 17 9.53 6.50 -23.88
N ASP A 18 10.14 6.26 -25.05
CA ASP A 18 9.62 6.75 -26.33
C ASP A 18 8.39 5.89 -26.74
N ILE A 19 7.34 6.54 -27.21
CA ILE A 19 6.09 5.87 -27.59
C ILE A 19 6.26 4.87 -28.75
N ARG A 20 7.28 5.04 -29.57
CA ARG A 20 7.55 4.25 -30.79
C ARG A 20 8.23 2.92 -30.50
N ASP A 21 9.31 2.92 -29.69
CA ASP A 21 10.11 1.71 -29.38
C ASP A 21 9.98 1.24 -27.93
N GLY A 22 9.32 2.03 -27.06
CA GLY A 22 9.09 1.66 -25.68
C GLY A 22 10.33 1.69 -24.79
N LEU A 23 11.42 2.29 -25.25
CA LEU A 23 12.70 2.26 -24.56
C LEU A 23 13.05 3.63 -23.95
N LYS A 24 13.69 3.56 -22.77
CA LYS A 24 14.43 4.70 -22.23
C LYS A 24 15.78 4.82 -22.94
N PRO A 25 16.42 6.01 -22.93
CA PRO A 25 17.70 6.19 -23.59
C PRO A 25 18.78 5.20 -23.15
N VAL A 26 18.91 4.90 -21.85
CA VAL A 26 19.88 3.91 -21.35
C VAL A 26 19.63 2.51 -21.92
N GLN A 27 18.37 2.09 -21.99
CA GLN A 27 17.99 0.79 -22.53
C GLN A 27 18.31 0.70 -24.04
N ARG A 28 17.99 1.75 -24.79
CA ARG A 28 18.27 1.85 -26.23
C ARG A 28 19.77 1.80 -26.51
N ARG A 29 20.57 2.51 -25.71
CA ARG A 29 22.03 2.50 -25.80
C ARG A 29 22.63 1.14 -25.48
N ILE A 30 22.10 0.43 -24.48
CA ILE A 30 22.53 -0.95 -24.16
C ILE A 30 22.29 -1.86 -25.35
N LEU A 31 21.07 -1.90 -25.89
CA LEU A 31 20.72 -2.77 -27.00
C LEU A 31 21.53 -2.44 -28.26
N TYR A 32 21.65 -1.16 -28.58
CA TYR A 32 22.43 -0.71 -29.75
C TYR A 32 23.92 -1.05 -29.60
N SER A 33 24.55 -0.74 -28.48
CA SER A 33 25.97 -1.03 -28.26
C SER A 33 26.28 -2.52 -28.32
N MET A 34 25.46 -3.34 -27.66
CA MET A 34 25.64 -4.81 -27.70
C MET A 34 25.49 -5.36 -29.15
N ASN A 35 24.52 -4.84 -29.92
CA ASN A 35 24.36 -5.23 -31.33
C ASN A 35 25.57 -4.79 -32.18
N LYS A 36 26.03 -3.55 -32.02
CA LYS A 36 27.21 -3.01 -32.72
C LYS A 36 28.46 -3.86 -32.45
N ASP A 37 28.64 -4.28 -31.20
CA ASP A 37 29.73 -5.16 -30.79
C ASP A 37 29.56 -6.61 -31.28
N GLY A 38 28.47 -6.96 -31.94
CA GLY A 38 28.14 -8.31 -32.35
C GLY A 38 27.93 -9.26 -31.16
N ASN A 39 27.42 -8.74 -30.04
CA ASN A 39 27.06 -9.52 -28.85
C ASN A 39 25.58 -9.95 -28.92
N THR A 40 25.28 -10.75 -29.92
CA THR A 40 23.94 -11.19 -30.35
C THR A 40 23.64 -12.63 -29.89
N HIS A 41 22.38 -13.03 -29.95
CA HIS A 41 21.90 -14.34 -29.48
C HIS A 41 22.57 -15.55 -30.13
N ASP A 42 23.04 -15.40 -31.39
CA ASP A 42 23.75 -16.42 -32.17
C ASP A 42 25.23 -16.55 -31.78
N LYS A 43 25.76 -15.70 -30.93
CA LYS A 43 27.14 -15.70 -30.47
C LYS A 43 27.26 -16.14 -29.01
N GLY A 44 28.48 -16.43 -28.58
CA GLY A 44 28.78 -16.74 -27.19
C GLY A 44 28.55 -15.56 -26.26
N TYR A 45 28.23 -15.87 -25.00
CA TYR A 45 28.10 -14.86 -23.94
C TYR A 45 29.41 -14.09 -23.72
N ARG A 46 29.31 -12.82 -23.35
CA ARG A 46 30.47 -11.99 -23.02
C ARG A 46 30.34 -11.46 -21.59
N LYS A 47 31.49 -11.21 -20.93
CA LYS A 47 31.48 -10.59 -19.60
C LYS A 47 30.66 -9.31 -19.61
N SER A 48 29.73 -9.18 -18.65
CA SER A 48 28.87 -7.99 -18.53
C SER A 48 29.69 -6.71 -18.36
N ALA A 49 30.82 -6.77 -17.66
CA ALA A 49 31.72 -5.65 -17.49
C ALA A 49 32.26 -5.10 -18.81
N LYS A 50 32.46 -5.94 -19.85
CA LYS A 50 32.92 -5.49 -21.17
C LYS A 50 31.83 -4.68 -21.86
N SER A 51 30.59 -5.18 -21.87
CA SER A 51 29.45 -4.46 -22.47
C SER A 51 29.18 -3.16 -21.74
N VAL A 52 29.15 -3.16 -20.39
CA VAL A 52 28.98 -1.94 -19.58
C VAL A 52 30.06 -0.91 -19.86
N GLY A 53 31.33 -1.34 -19.96
CA GLY A 53 32.46 -0.45 -20.28
C GLY A 53 32.30 0.22 -21.67
N ASN A 54 31.93 -0.54 -22.71
CA ASN A 54 31.70 -0.01 -24.05
C ASN A 54 30.50 0.97 -24.08
N ILE A 55 29.41 0.65 -23.39
CA ILE A 55 28.23 1.50 -23.32
C ILE A 55 28.57 2.83 -22.63
N MET A 56 29.27 2.75 -21.49
CA MET A 56 29.67 3.93 -20.71
C MET A 56 30.66 4.81 -21.48
N GLY A 57 31.65 4.20 -22.12
CA GLY A 57 32.70 4.91 -22.83
C GLY A 57 32.21 5.59 -24.11
N ASN A 58 31.26 4.97 -24.84
CA ASN A 58 30.87 5.46 -26.16
C ASN A 58 29.51 6.18 -26.22
N PHE A 59 28.56 5.84 -25.34
CA PHE A 59 27.18 6.27 -25.51
C PHE A 59 26.52 6.85 -24.26
N HIS A 60 26.81 6.32 -23.05
CA HIS A 60 26.06 6.68 -21.86
C HIS A 60 26.99 7.19 -20.73
N PRO A 61 27.21 8.52 -20.63
CA PRO A 61 28.21 9.14 -19.73
C PRO A 61 27.69 9.20 -18.27
N HIS A 62 27.31 8.06 -17.70
CA HIS A 62 26.81 7.91 -16.32
C HIS A 62 27.48 6.73 -15.64
N GLY A 63 27.25 6.56 -14.34
CA GLY A 63 27.85 5.50 -13.54
C GLY A 63 27.58 4.09 -14.10
N ASP A 64 28.59 3.24 -14.06
CA ASP A 64 28.56 1.85 -14.53
C ASP A 64 27.50 1.00 -13.84
N SER A 65 27.25 1.23 -12.54
CA SER A 65 26.19 0.55 -11.78
C SER A 65 24.80 0.80 -12.38
N SER A 66 24.49 2.03 -12.80
CA SER A 66 23.18 2.34 -13.39
C SER A 66 22.96 1.67 -14.75
N ILE A 67 24.03 1.51 -15.53
CA ILE A 67 24.01 0.80 -16.81
C ILE A 67 23.83 -0.71 -16.57
N TYR A 68 24.58 -1.25 -15.62
CA TYR A 68 24.53 -2.66 -15.26
C TYR A 68 23.16 -3.05 -14.70
N ASP A 69 22.61 -2.25 -13.79
CA ASP A 69 21.26 -2.49 -13.22
C ASP A 69 20.17 -2.47 -14.30
N ALA A 70 20.25 -1.55 -15.26
CA ALA A 70 19.33 -1.52 -16.40
C ALA A 70 19.47 -2.78 -17.29
N MET A 71 20.70 -3.23 -17.55
CA MET A 71 20.98 -4.45 -18.31
C MET A 71 20.46 -5.71 -17.59
N VAL A 72 20.72 -5.80 -16.28
CA VAL A 72 20.22 -6.90 -15.43
C VAL A 72 18.69 -6.91 -15.45
N ARG A 73 18.03 -5.74 -15.24
CA ARG A 73 16.56 -5.68 -15.26
C ARG A 73 15.96 -6.19 -16.58
N MET A 74 16.60 -5.92 -17.73
CA MET A 74 16.17 -6.43 -19.03
C MET A 74 16.36 -7.95 -19.19
N SER A 75 17.11 -8.61 -18.30
CA SER A 75 17.31 -10.07 -18.30
C SER A 75 16.39 -10.81 -17.32
N GLN A 76 15.63 -10.09 -16.46
CA GLN A 76 14.80 -10.70 -15.44
C GLN A 76 13.42 -11.06 -16.00
N ASP A 77 13.10 -12.34 -16.06
CA ASP A 77 11.85 -12.89 -16.62
C ASP A 77 10.63 -12.67 -15.72
N TRP A 78 10.84 -12.32 -14.45
CA TRP A 78 9.78 -11.87 -13.51
C TRP A 78 9.50 -10.36 -13.59
N LYS A 79 10.31 -9.60 -14.33
CA LYS A 79 10.15 -8.15 -14.56
C LYS A 79 9.68 -7.84 -15.98
N ASN A 80 10.07 -8.64 -16.96
CA ASN A 80 9.78 -8.42 -18.37
C ASN A 80 8.94 -9.58 -18.93
N ARG A 81 7.94 -9.23 -19.72
CA ARG A 81 7.12 -10.24 -20.40
C ARG A 81 7.92 -10.95 -21.48
N GLU A 82 8.80 -10.22 -22.16
CA GLU A 82 9.81 -10.73 -23.11
C GLU A 82 11.17 -10.13 -22.73
N ILE A 83 12.11 -10.95 -22.30
CA ILE A 83 13.45 -10.52 -21.93
C ILE A 83 14.24 -10.03 -23.16
N LEU A 84 14.96 -8.92 -23.03
CA LEU A 84 15.76 -8.34 -24.10
C LEU A 84 17.25 -8.68 -23.99
N VAL A 85 17.69 -9.10 -22.84
CA VAL A 85 19.06 -9.55 -22.55
C VAL A 85 19.00 -10.94 -21.96
N GLU A 86 19.84 -11.84 -22.44
CA GLU A 86 20.10 -13.14 -21.80
C GLU A 86 21.33 -13.02 -20.92
N MET A 87 21.27 -13.57 -19.71
CA MET A 87 22.36 -13.48 -18.75
C MET A 87 22.69 -14.83 -18.13
N HIS A 88 24.00 -15.13 -18.04
CA HIS A 88 24.54 -16.23 -17.25
C HIS A 88 25.08 -15.74 -15.91
N GLY A 89 24.84 -16.52 -14.87
CA GLY A 89 25.22 -16.17 -13.49
C GLY A 89 24.03 -15.62 -12.69
N ASN A 90 24.32 -15.10 -11.51
CA ASN A 90 23.29 -14.54 -10.64
C ASN A 90 22.86 -13.15 -11.15
N ASN A 91 21.64 -13.06 -11.70
CA ASN A 91 21.00 -11.82 -12.13
C ASN A 91 19.93 -11.31 -11.15
N GLY A 92 20.01 -11.70 -9.88
CA GLY A 92 19.02 -11.37 -8.85
C GLY A 92 17.95 -12.44 -8.70
N SER A 93 16.99 -12.19 -7.84
CA SER A 93 15.85 -13.08 -7.60
C SER A 93 14.55 -12.32 -7.29
N MET A 94 13.43 -13.02 -7.27
CA MET A 94 12.14 -12.49 -6.80
C MET A 94 12.14 -12.16 -5.29
N ASP A 95 13.12 -12.67 -4.54
CA ASP A 95 13.35 -12.36 -3.12
C ASP A 95 14.03 -11.02 -2.91
N GLY A 96 14.41 -10.35 -4.00
CA GLY A 96 15.09 -9.06 -3.95
C GLY A 96 16.59 -9.17 -3.73
N ASP A 97 17.17 -10.36 -3.92
CA ASP A 97 18.61 -10.52 -3.90
C ASP A 97 19.25 -9.69 -5.02
N PRO A 98 20.33 -8.99 -4.74
CA PRO A 98 21.05 -8.25 -5.76
C PRO A 98 21.75 -9.20 -6.75
N PRO A 99 21.96 -8.75 -8.00
CA PRO A 99 22.77 -9.50 -8.95
C PRO A 99 24.22 -9.59 -8.47
N ALA A 100 24.94 -10.60 -8.93
CA ALA A 100 26.39 -10.65 -8.76
C ALA A 100 27.04 -9.47 -9.50
N ALA A 101 28.21 -9.04 -9.05
CA ALA A 101 28.97 -7.97 -9.69
C ALA A 101 29.24 -8.30 -11.18
N MET A 102 29.26 -7.28 -12.05
CA MET A 102 29.35 -7.40 -13.51
C MET A 102 30.59 -8.16 -14.02
N ARG A 103 31.62 -8.29 -13.19
CA ARG A 103 32.82 -9.11 -13.50
C ARG A 103 32.55 -10.62 -13.45
N TYR A 104 31.48 -11.05 -12.78
CA TYR A 104 31.12 -12.46 -12.64
C TYR A 104 30.04 -12.91 -13.63
N THR A 105 29.14 -12.02 -14.00
CA THR A 105 28.05 -12.34 -14.95
C THR A 105 28.49 -12.20 -16.40
N GLU A 106 27.79 -12.89 -17.27
CA GLU A 106 27.95 -12.83 -18.72
C GLU A 106 26.59 -12.53 -19.36
N ALA A 107 26.59 -11.76 -20.42
CA ALA A 107 25.36 -11.33 -21.09
C ALA A 107 25.51 -11.35 -22.62
N ARG A 108 24.36 -11.46 -23.30
CA ARG A 108 24.18 -11.23 -24.73
C ARG A 108 22.76 -10.77 -25.02
N LEU A 109 22.50 -10.23 -26.20
CA LEU A 109 21.13 -9.91 -26.62
C LEU A 109 20.31 -11.21 -26.75
N SER A 110 19.04 -11.16 -26.34
CA SER A 110 18.08 -12.21 -26.64
C SER A 110 17.71 -12.21 -28.12
N GLU A 111 17.13 -13.31 -28.62
CA GLU A 111 16.71 -13.42 -30.00
C GLU A 111 15.66 -12.36 -30.38
N ILE A 112 14.66 -12.15 -29.50
CA ILE A 112 13.61 -11.15 -29.73
C ILE A 112 14.14 -9.71 -29.74
N ALA A 113 15.20 -9.40 -28.98
CA ALA A 113 15.85 -8.09 -29.00
C ALA A 113 16.41 -7.74 -30.36
N GLY A 114 16.87 -8.77 -31.14
CA GLY A 114 17.30 -8.58 -32.51
C GLY A 114 16.22 -7.98 -33.42
N TYR A 115 14.94 -8.26 -33.15
CA TYR A 115 13.81 -7.69 -33.89
C TYR A 115 13.56 -6.21 -33.56
N LEU A 116 14.00 -5.70 -32.43
CA LEU A 116 13.98 -4.26 -32.13
C LEU A 116 15.03 -3.50 -32.97
N LEU A 117 16.12 -4.17 -33.32
CA LEU A 117 17.28 -3.60 -34.02
C LEU A 117 17.30 -3.91 -35.53
N GLN A 118 16.36 -4.74 -35.98
CA GLN A 118 16.32 -5.19 -37.35
C GLN A 118 16.24 -4.03 -38.35
N ASP A 119 17.07 -4.07 -39.38
CA ASP A 119 17.16 -3.03 -40.43
C ASP A 119 17.71 -1.68 -39.96
N ILE A 120 18.38 -1.56 -38.80
CA ILE A 120 18.90 -0.31 -38.24
C ILE A 120 19.97 0.32 -39.14
N ASP A 121 20.71 -0.47 -39.90
CA ASP A 121 21.76 -0.08 -40.82
C ASP A 121 21.26 0.38 -42.21
N LYS A 122 19.93 0.34 -42.44
CA LYS A 122 19.30 0.72 -43.72
C LYS A 122 18.68 2.12 -43.70
N ASN A 123 19.26 3.04 -43.00
CA ASN A 123 18.77 4.43 -42.87
C ASN A 123 17.29 4.51 -42.44
N THR A 124 16.85 3.62 -41.59
CA THR A 124 15.43 3.49 -41.17
C THR A 124 15.05 4.42 -40.05
N VAL A 125 16.01 4.85 -39.24
CA VAL A 125 15.81 5.70 -38.05
C VAL A 125 16.71 6.96 -38.11
N PRO A 126 16.31 8.03 -37.41
CA PRO A 126 17.17 9.19 -37.25
C PRO A 126 18.33 8.92 -36.28
N TRP A 127 19.49 9.53 -36.57
CA TRP A 127 20.71 9.42 -35.79
C TRP A 127 21.09 10.76 -35.18
N ALA A 128 21.69 10.73 -34.01
CA ALA A 128 22.29 11.86 -33.33
C ALA A 128 23.76 11.57 -33.00
N TRP A 129 24.55 12.62 -32.79
CA TRP A 129 25.87 12.44 -32.22
C TRP A 129 25.76 12.01 -30.74
N ASN A 130 26.73 11.20 -30.31
CA ASN A 130 26.86 10.84 -28.88
C ASN A 130 27.35 12.07 -28.08
N PHE A 131 27.60 11.88 -26.79
CA PHE A 131 27.92 12.96 -25.85
C PHE A 131 29.24 13.68 -26.11
N ASP A 132 30.18 13.08 -26.86
CA ASP A 132 31.51 13.68 -27.20
C ASP A 132 31.71 13.86 -28.71
N ASP A 133 30.67 13.75 -29.52
CA ASP A 133 30.66 13.90 -30.97
C ASP A 133 31.61 12.98 -31.74
N THR A 134 31.98 11.84 -31.13
CA THR A 134 32.90 10.86 -31.75
C THR A 134 32.15 9.79 -32.54
N GLU A 135 30.93 9.44 -32.13
CA GLU A 135 30.11 8.43 -32.77
C GLU A 135 28.65 8.84 -32.88
N LYS A 136 27.92 8.16 -33.77
CA LYS A 136 26.48 8.38 -33.89
C LYS A 136 25.70 7.27 -33.17
N GLU A 137 24.62 7.64 -32.53
CA GLU A 137 23.66 6.71 -31.89
C GLU A 137 22.25 6.92 -32.45
N PRO A 138 21.42 5.85 -32.50
CA PRO A 138 20.04 5.99 -32.98
C PRO A 138 19.18 6.66 -31.89
N THR A 139 18.33 7.60 -32.30
CA THR A 139 17.40 8.29 -31.38
C THR A 139 16.16 7.44 -31.04
N VAL A 140 15.88 6.42 -31.86
CA VAL A 140 14.80 5.44 -31.71
C VAL A 140 15.21 4.16 -32.44
N LEU A 141 14.76 3.00 -32.00
CA LEU A 141 14.99 1.73 -32.70
C LEU A 141 13.88 1.42 -33.71
N PRO A 142 14.17 0.60 -34.76
CA PRO A 142 13.16 0.19 -35.76
C PRO A 142 11.95 -0.54 -35.19
N ALA A 143 12.10 -1.27 -34.08
CA ALA A 143 11.05 -1.92 -33.29
C ALA A 143 10.06 -2.76 -34.14
N ALA A 144 10.46 -3.95 -34.57
CA ALA A 144 9.60 -4.81 -35.37
C ALA A 144 8.39 -5.37 -34.62
N PHE A 145 8.36 -5.24 -33.29
CA PHE A 145 7.20 -5.52 -32.46
C PHE A 145 6.91 -4.38 -31.46
N PRO A 146 5.68 -4.23 -30.97
CA PRO A 146 5.25 -3.11 -30.12
C PRO A 146 5.73 -3.24 -28.68
N ASN A 147 7.02 -3.05 -28.44
CA ASN A 147 7.70 -3.30 -27.17
C ASN A 147 7.15 -2.47 -25.99
N LEU A 148 6.65 -1.25 -26.22
CA LEU A 148 6.08 -0.43 -25.14
C LEU A 148 4.93 -1.14 -24.42
N LEU A 149 4.03 -1.78 -25.14
CA LEU A 149 2.92 -2.53 -24.55
C LEU A 149 3.38 -3.92 -24.07
N VAL A 150 4.26 -4.59 -24.81
CA VAL A 150 4.70 -5.95 -24.46
C VAL A 150 5.44 -5.98 -23.14
N ASN A 151 6.44 -5.12 -22.94
CA ASN A 151 7.25 -5.08 -21.73
C ASN A 151 6.82 -4.02 -20.72
N GLY A 152 5.94 -3.09 -21.15
CA GLY A 152 5.58 -1.95 -20.30
C GLY A 152 6.75 -1.01 -20.02
N ALA A 153 6.55 -0.07 -19.13
CA ALA A 153 7.59 0.84 -18.65
C ALA A 153 7.21 1.45 -17.32
N THR A 154 8.17 1.58 -16.41
CA THR A 154 8.02 2.30 -15.15
C THR A 154 9.09 3.37 -15.03
N GLY A 155 8.76 4.56 -14.53
CA GLY A 155 9.74 5.63 -14.36
C GLY A 155 9.20 6.82 -13.60
N ILE A 156 10.10 7.51 -12.91
CA ILE A 156 9.78 8.74 -12.16
C ILE A 156 10.67 9.87 -12.68
N SER A 157 10.05 10.96 -13.07
CA SER A 157 10.69 12.16 -13.61
C SER A 157 10.25 13.41 -12.85
N ALA A 158 10.78 14.56 -13.22
CA ALA A 158 10.39 15.86 -12.66
C ALA A 158 8.96 16.23 -13.12
N GLY A 159 7.98 16.06 -12.24
CA GLY A 159 6.56 16.35 -12.52
C GLY A 159 5.80 15.30 -13.33
N TYR A 160 6.46 14.21 -13.76
CA TYR A 160 5.85 13.11 -14.49
C TYR A 160 6.27 11.77 -13.89
N ALA A 161 5.35 10.84 -13.87
CA ALA A 161 5.63 9.42 -13.61
C ALA A 161 4.99 8.60 -14.72
N THR A 162 5.56 7.44 -15.02
CA THR A 162 4.96 6.47 -15.93
C THR A 162 4.90 5.11 -15.27
N ASP A 163 3.78 4.43 -15.47
CA ASP A 163 3.55 3.06 -15.07
C ASP A 163 2.64 2.40 -16.11
N ILE A 164 3.27 1.81 -17.14
CA ILE A 164 2.62 1.10 -18.23
C ILE A 164 2.82 -0.39 -17.97
N PRO A 165 1.74 -1.18 -17.79
CA PRO A 165 1.88 -2.60 -17.51
C PRO A 165 2.32 -3.38 -18.73
N PRO A 166 2.99 -4.53 -18.55
CA PRO A 166 3.29 -5.46 -19.64
C PRO A 166 2.02 -6.17 -20.14
N HIS A 167 2.05 -6.61 -21.41
CA HIS A 167 0.95 -7.30 -22.08
C HIS A 167 1.44 -8.52 -22.86
N ASN A 168 0.53 -9.41 -23.19
CA ASN A 168 0.82 -10.59 -24.00
C ASN A 168 1.18 -10.19 -25.43
N LEU A 169 2.32 -10.68 -25.94
CA LEU A 169 2.82 -10.38 -27.28
C LEU A 169 1.81 -10.72 -28.39
N SER A 170 1.19 -11.90 -28.30
CA SER A 170 0.21 -12.37 -29.30
C SER A 170 -1.02 -11.46 -29.35
N GLU A 171 -1.55 -11.07 -28.20
CA GLU A 171 -2.72 -10.21 -28.08
C GLU A 171 -2.44 -8.78 -28.58
N VAL A 172 -1.26 -8.23 -28.26
CA VAL A 172 -0.87 -6.91 -28.76
C VAL A 172 -0.72 -6.93 -30.28
N ILE A 173 -0.08 -7.96 -30.84
CA ILE A 173 0.05 -8.12 -32.29
C ILE A 173 -1.33 -8.24 -32.96
N ASP A 174 -2.24 -9.02 -32.40
CA ASP A 174 -3.61 -9.15 -32.94
C ASP A 174 -4.36 -7.81 -32.93
N ALA A 175 -4.23 -7.03 -31.85
CA ALA A 175 -4.82 -5.69 -31.76
C ALA A 175 -4.22 -4.72 -32.81
N VAL A 176 -2.88 -4.77 -33.01
CA VAL A 176 -2.21 -3.96 -34.06
C VAL A 176 -2.71 -4.36 -35.44
N VAL A 177 -2.75 -5.65 -35.75
CA VAL A 177 -3.19 -6.16 -37.06
C VAL A 177 -4.65 -5.76 -37.32
N TYR A 178 -5.52 -5.89 -36.31
CA TYR A 178 -6.90 -5.45 -36.43
C TYR A 178 -7.00 -3.93 -36.71
N MET A 179 -6.22 -3.12 -35.98
CA MET A 179 -6.23 -1.66 -36.12
C MET A 179 -5.68 -1.18 -37.48
N ILE A 180 -4.74 -1.93 -38.09
CA ILE A 180 -4.29 -1.66 -39.45
C ILE A 180 -5.45 -1.76 -40.46
N ASP A 181 -6.27 -2.81 -40.34
CA ASP A 181 -7.43 -3.02 -41.21
C ASP A 181 -8.61 -2.09 -40.86
N HIS A 182 -8.67 -1.59 -39.65
CA HIS A 182 -9.74 -0.73 -39.12
C HIS A 182 -9.16 0.49 -38.37
N PRO A 183 -8.63 1.51 -39.06
CA PRO A 183 -7.96 2.66 -38.41
C PRO A 183 -8.83 3.45 -37.44
N SER A 184 -10.16 3.39 -37.59
CA SER A 184 -11.16 4.01 -36.70
C SER A 184 -11.77 3.05 -35.68
N ALA A 185 -11.11 1.91 -35.41
CA ALA A 185 -11.60 0.92 -34.47
C ALA A 185 -11.92 1.52 -33.09
N LYS A 186 -13.09 1.21 -32.56
CA LYS A 186 -13.47 1.61 -31.20
C LYS A 186 -12.70 0.79 -30.18
N LEU A 187 -12.47 1.38 -29.01
CA LEU A 187 -11.72 0.75 -27.91
C LEU A 187 -12.29 -0.62 -27.53
N ASP A 188 -13.61 -0.75 -27.42
CA ASP A 188 -14.23 -2.00 -27.04
C ASP A 188 -13.88 -3.17 -28.01
N LYS A 189 -13.72 -2.85 -29.29
CA LYS A 189 -13.34 -3.83 -30.30
C LYS A 189 -11.87 -4.22 -30.20
N LEU A 190 -10.99 -3.27 -29.88
CA LEU A 190 -9.58 -3.55 -29.61
C LEU A 190 -9.41 -4.41 -28.36
N MET A 191 -10.25 -4.21 -27.34
CA MET A 191 -10.22 -5.00 -26.11
C MET A 191 -10.73 -6.46 -26.28
N GLU A 192 -11.36 -6.81 -27.38
CA GLU A 192 -11.61 -8.23 -27.72
C GLU A 192 -10.30 -8.97 -28.03
N PHE A 193 -9.29 -8.29 -28.57
CA PHE A 193 -7.97 -8.84 -28.86
C PHE A 193 -6.98 -8.64 -27.72
N LEU A 194 -7.06 -7.51 -27.03
CA LEU A 194 -6.17 -7.12 -25.93
C LEU A 194 -7.00 -6.77 -24.69
N PRO A 195 -7.51 -7.78 -23.97
CA PRO A 195 -8.49 -7.59 -22.89
C PRO A 195 -7.92 -6.94 -21.63
N GLY A 196 -6.60 -6.96 -21.44
CA GLY A 196 -5.93 -6.39 -20.28
C GLY A 196 -4.43 -6.71 -20.21
N PRO A 197 -3.75 -6.23 -19.17
CA PRO A 197 -2.34 -6.56 -18.90
C PRO A 197 -2.10 -8.06 -18.78
N ASP A 198 -0.85 -8.46 -18.97
CA ASP A 198 -0.38 -9.83 -18.78
C ASP A 198 0.97 -9.80 -18.05
N PHE A 199 0.93 -9.91 -16.73
CA PHE A 199 2.13 -9.80 -15.91
C PHE A 199 3.02 -11.06 -16.03
N PRO A 200 4.36 -10.89 -16.05
CA PRO A 200 5.31 -12.00 -16.07
C PRO A 200 5.10 -13.01 -14.93
N THR A 201 4.68 -12.51 -13.76
CA THR A 201 4.44 -13.28 -12.54
C THR A 201 3.05 -13.92 -12.47
N GLY A 202 2.21 -13.78 -13.51
CA GLY A 202 0.85 -14.30 -13.53
C GLY A 202 -0.11 -13.49 -12.68
N ALA A 203 -0.71 -14.12 -11.67
CA ALA A 203 -1.70 -13.56 -10.76
C ALA A 203 -3.06 -13.25 -11.40
N ILE A 204 -4.01 -12.80 -10.59
CA ILE A 204 -5.39 -12.54 -10.99
C ILE A 204 -5.62 -11.02 -11.01
N ILE A 205 -6.01 -10.49 -12.16
CA ILE A 205 -6.33 -9.07 -12.34
C ILE A 205 -7.84 -8.90 -12.29
N GLN A 206 -8.34 -8.03 -11.42
CA GLN A 206 -9.76 -7.76 -11.21
C GLN A 206 -10.11 -6.31 -11.56
N GLY A 207 -11.26 -6.10 -12.23
CA GLY A 207 -11.77 -4.78 -12.56
C GLY A 207 -11.69 -4.44 -14.05
N LYS A 208 -12.47 -5.10 -14.90
CA LYS A 208 -12.52 -4.88 -16.35
C LYS A 208 -12.85 -3.43 -16.73
N ASP A 209 -13.74 -2.78 -15.99
CA ASP A 209 -14.13 -1.39 -16.27
C ASP A 209 -12.98 -0.41 -16.02
N GLU A 210 -12.18 -0.66 -14.99
CA GLU A 210 -10.99 0.14 -14.71
C GLU A 210 -9.87 -0.10 -15.73
N ILE A 211 -9.73 -1.31 -16.29
CA ILE A 211 -8.84 -1.58 -17.44
C ILE A 211 -9.30 -0.76 -18.65
N ARG A 212 -10.61 -0.80 -18.96
CA ARG A 212 -11.21 -0.03 -20.07
C ARG A 212 -10.92 1.47 -19.90
N LYS A 213 -11.14 2.01 -18.73
CA LYS A 213 -10.87 3.41 -18.39
C LYS A 213 -9.39 3.75 -18.53
N ALA A 214 -8.49 2.87 -18.09
CA ALA A 214 -7.06 3.04 -18.27
C ALA A 214 -6.65 3.07 -19.74
N TYR A 215 -7.21 2.20 -20.56
CA TYR A 215 -6.96 2.17 -22.00
C TYR A 215 -7.53 3.37 -22.75
N GLU A 216 -8.62 3.94 -22.26
CA GLU A 216 -9.21 5.16 -22.82
C GLU A 216 -8.41 6.41 -22.43
N THR A 217 -8.10 6.57 -21.15
CA THR A 217 -7.59 7.84 -20.58
C THR A 217 -6.09 7.82 -20.26
N GLY A 218 -5.45 6.66 -20.23
CA GLY A 218 -4.10 6.47 -19.75
C GLY A 218 -3.99 6.35 -18.21
N LYS A 219 -5.13 6.37 -17.48
CA LYS A 219 -5.17 6.24 -16.01
C LYS A 219 -6.29 5.29 -15.57
N GLY A 220 -5.96 4.42 -14.63
CA GLY A 220 -6.90 3.50 -14.01
C GLY A 220 -6.28 2.79 -12.84
N ARG A 221 -7.06 2.02 -12.10
CA ARG A 221 -6.60 1.27 -10.94
C ARG A 221 -7.26 -0.10 -10.92
N VAL A 222 -6.47 -1.15 -11.02
CA VAL A 222 -6.94 -2.53 -10.93
C VAL A 222 -6.43 -3.20 -9.66
N VAL A 223 -7.13 -4.24 -9.23
CA VAL A 223 -6.68 -5.10 -8.14
C VAL A 223 -5.93 -6.29 -8.74
N VAL A 224 -4.72 -6.54 -8.25
CA VAL A 224 -3.92 -7.72 -8.61
C VAL A 224 -3.82 -8.61 -7.38
N ARG A 225 -4.31 -9.84 -7.50
CA ARG A 225 -4.42 -10.83 -6.42
C ARG A 225 -3.56 -12.05 -6.73
N SER A 226 -2.85 -12.54 -5.72
CA SER A 226 -2.13 -13.80 -5.77
C SER A 226 -3.03 -14.96 -6.17
N ARG A 227 -2.49 -15.95 -6.87
CA ARG A 227 -3.15 -17.23 -7.06
C ARG A 227 -2.93 -18.08 -5.83
N THR A 228 -4.04 -18.50 -5.21
CA THR A 228 -4.02 -19.24 -3.94
C THR A 228 -4.92 -20.46 -4.02
N GLU A 229 -4.52 -21.53 -3.35
CA GLU A 229 -5.27 -22.78 -3.24
C GLU A 229 -5.27 -23.22 -1.76
N ILE A 230 -6.33 -23.92 -1.33
CA ILE A 230 -6.42 -24.52 -0.02
C ILE A 230 -6.20 -26.03 -0.17
N GLU A 231 -5.14 -26.53 0.42
CA GLU A 231 -4.79 -27.95 0.43
C GLU A 231 -5.11 -28.59 1.78
N GLN A 232 -5.61 -29.83 1.73
CA GLN A 232 -5.86 -30.64 2.92
C GLN A 232 -4.59 -31.38 3.35
N LEU A 233 -4.25 -31.29 4.64
CA LEU A 233 -3.15 -32.01 5.25
C LEU A 233 -3.64 -33.20 6.11
N LYS A 234 -2.71 -34.11 6.43
CA LYS A 234 -2.98 -35.23 7.35
C LYS A 234 -3.46 -34.72 8.70
N GLY A 235 -4.46 -35.37 9.28
CA GLY A 235 -4.99 -35.03 10.59
C GLY A 235 -6.04 -33.92 10.61
N GLY A 236 -6.64 -33.61 9.47
CA GLY A 236 -7.71 -32.60 9.37
C GLY A 236 -7.22 -31.15 9.47
N LYS A 237 -5.94 -30.93 9.21
CA LYS A 237 -5.38 -29.58 9.04
C LYS A 237 -5.50 -29.13 7.59
N GLU A 238 -5.45 -27.83 7.38
CA GLU A 238 -5.38 -27.19 6.06
C GLU A 238 -4.12 -26.34 5.93
N GLN A 239 -3.73 -26.08 4.68
CA GLN A 239 -2.73 -25.07 4.36
C GLN A 239 -3.17 -24.23 3.18
N ILE A 240 -2.82 -22.95 3.22
CA ILE A 240 -2.99 -22.03 2.08
C ILE A 240 -1.69 -22.05 1.29
N ILE A 241 -1.78 -22.41 0.01
CA ILE A 241 -0.67 -22.42 -0.93
C ILE A 241 -0.79 -21.20 -1.85
N VAL A 242 0.30 -20.46 -1.97
CA VAL A 242 0.43 -19.36 -2.93
C VAL A 242 1.37 -19.79 -4.04
N THR A 243 0.89 -19.80 -5.28
CA THR A 243 1.66 -20.23 -6.47
C THR A 243 2.05 -19.07 -7.37
N GLU A 244 1.35 -17.94 -7.30
CA GLU A 244 1.66 -16.72 -8.03
C GLU A 244 1.44 -15.51 -7.11
N ILE A 245 2.33 -14.53 -7.22
CA ILE A 245 2.25 -13.27 -6.45
C ILE A 245 2.07 -12.08 -7.39
N PRO A 246 1.52 -10.95 -6.92
CA PRO A 246 1.34 -9.77 -7.75
C PRO A 246 2.67 -9.24 -8.30
N TYR A 247 2.60 -8.63 -9.48
CA TYR A 247 3.74 -8.03 -10.16
C TYR A 247 4.45 -6.99 -9.28
N ASP A 248 5.78 -6.97 -9.32
CA ASP A 248 6.67 -6.11 -8.53
C ASP A 248 6.64 -6.34 -7.01
N VAL A 249 5.96 -7.35 -6.50
CA VAL A 249 6.00 -7.74 -5.10
C VAL A 249 7.29 -8.53 -4.81
N ASN A 250 8.01 -8.15 -3.76
CA ASN A 250 9.16 -8.89 -3.26
C ASN A 250 8.68 -10.09 -2.43
N LYS A 251 9.04 -11.30 -2.86
CA LYS A 251 8.57 -12.56 -2.24
C LYS A 251 9.05 -12.70 -0.79
N ALA A 252 10.31 -12.44 -0.49
CA ALA A 252 10.85 -12.58 0.87
C ALA A 252 10.20 -11.58 1.86
N VAL A 253 9.96 -10.33 1.41
CA VAL A 253 9.24 -9.34 2.21
C VAL A 253 7.78 -9.76 2.43
N LEU A 254 7.14 -10.33 1.43
CA LEU A 254 5.76 -10.85 1.54
C LEU A 254 5.69 -12.00 2.55
N VAL A 255 6.59 -13.00 2.45
CA VAL A 255 6.68 -14.14 3.39
C VAL A 255 6.87 -13.62 4.81
N LYS A 256 7.79 -12.67 5.02
CA LYS A 256 8.00 -12.05 6.31
C LYS A 256 6.75 -11.33 6.83
N LYS A 257 6.05 -10.56 6.01
CA LYS A 257 4.78 -9.90 6.41
C LYS A 257 3.72 -10.90 6.84
N ILE A 258 3.61 -12.03 6.15
CA ILE A 258 2.67 -13.11 6.51
C ILE A 258 3.10 -13.73 7.84
N ASP A 259 4.39 -13.99 8.04
CA ASP A 259 4.91 -14.54 9.30
C ASP A 259 4.76 -13.54 10.47
N ASP A 260 4.92 -12.24 10.22
CA ASP A 260 4.66 -11.19 11.22
C ASP A 260 3.19 -11.19 11.70
N VAL A 261 2.23 -11.54 10.83
CA VAL A 261 0.82 -11.73 11.23
C VAL A 261 0.70 -12.88 12.22
N ARG A 262 1.42 -14.00 12.00
CA ARG A 262 1.47 -15.16 12.90
C ARG A 262 2.15 -14.81 14.23
N VAL A 263 3.36 -14.25 14.18
CA VAL A 263 4.20 -13.94 15.36
C VAL A 263 3.50 -12.94 16.29
N ASN A 264 2.88 -11.90 15.70
CA ASN A 264 2.12 -10.91 16.46
C ASN A 264 0.70 -11.38 16.85
N ASN A 265 0.38 -12.65 16.62
CA ASN A 265 -0.92 -13.26 16.93
C ASN A 265 -2.14 -12.46 16.43
N LYS A 266 -2.00 -11.75 15.32
CA LYS A 266 -3.11 -10.98 14.71
C LYS A 266 -4.17 -11.89 14.12
N VAL A 267 -3.77 -13.11 13.74
CA VAL A 267 -4.62 -14.19 13.26
C VAL A 267 -4.14 -15.50 13.91
N PRO A 268 -4.78 -15.96 14.97
CA PRO A 268 -4.28 -17.07 15.77
C PRO A 268 -4.32 -18.45 15.07
N GLY A 269 -4.99 -18.55 13.93
CA GLY A 269 -5.12 -19.79 13.15
C GLY A 269 -3.90 -20.19 12.33
N ILE A 270 -2.88 -19.35 12.19
CA ILE A 270 -1.66 -19.67 11.41
C ILE A 270 -0.69 -20.43 12.32
N ALA A 271 -0.23 -21.62 11.87
CA ALA A 271 0.74 -22.45 12.58
C ALA A 271 2.17 -22.15 12.14
N GLU A 272 2.44 -22.13 10.83
CA GLU A 272 3.76 -21.94 10.25
C GLU A 272 3.66 -21.29 8.86
N VAL A 273 4.70 -20.56 8.46
CA VAL A 273 4.85 -19.99 7.12
C VAL A 273 6.19 -20.46 6.54
N ARG A 274 6.16 -21.10 5.39
CA ARG A 274 7.36 -21.60 4.71
C ARG A 274 7.40 -21.13 3.27
N ASP A 275 8.59 -20.78 2.81
CA ASP A 275 8.89 -20.64 1.37
C ASP A 275 9.41 -21.98 0.85
N GLU A 276 8.63 -22.64 0.03
CA GLU A 276 8.93 -23.93 -0.59
C GLU A 276 9.23 -23.78 -2.09
N SER A 277 9.50 -22.54 -2.54
CA SER A 277 9.80 -22.27 -3.96
C SER A 277 11.06 -22.98 -4.40
N ASP A 278 11.00 -23.62 -5.57
CA ASP A 278 12.11 -24.36 -6.17
C ASP A 278 12.18 -24.15 -7.69
N ARG A 279 12.85 -25.04 -8.40
CA ARG A 279 13.00 -24.99 -9.87
C ARG A 279 11.67 -25.18 -10.62
N THR A 280 10.65 -25.73 -9.99
CA THR A 280 9.33 -25.98 -10.58
C THR A 280 8.43 -24.75 -10.49
N GLY A 281 8.72 -23.81 -9.61
CA GLY A 281 7.98 -22.57 -9.47
C GLY A 281 7.92 -22.02 -8.06
N LEU A 282 7.16 -20.93 -7.92
CA LEU A 282 6.88 -20.29 -6.65
C LEU A 282 5.88 -21.13 -5.86
N ARG A 283 6.20 -21.37 -4.58
CA ARG A 283 5.31 -22.03 -3.63
C ARG A 283 5.54 -21.48 -2.23
N ILE A 284 4.59 -20.72 -1.71
CA ILE A 284 4.58 -20.30 -0.30
C ILE A 284 3.49 -21.12 0.40
N ALA A 285 3.88 -21.86 1.44
CA ALA A 285 2.98 -22.68 2.23
C ALA A 285 2.69 -22.02 3.57
N ILE A 286 1.40 -21.78 3.86
CA ILE A 286 0.91 -21.22 5.11
C ILE A 286 0.10 -22.32 5.80
N GLU A 287 0.74 -23.06 6.71
CA GLU A 287 0.10 -24.13 7.46
C GLU A 287 -0.82 -23.55 8.53
N LEU A 288 -2.04 -24.08 8.61
CA LEU A 288 -3.04 -23.65 9.57
C LEU A 288 -3.15 -24.63 10.73
N LYS A 289 -3.55 -24.10 11.88
CA LYS A 289 -3.90 -24.95 13.04
C LYS A 289 -5.15 -25.75 12.73
N LYS A 290 -5.34 -26.84 13.46
CA LYS A 290 -6.57 -27.64 13.35
C LYS A 290 -7.79 -26.77 13.64
N ASP A 291 -8.86 -26.99 12.90
CA ASP A 291 -10.16 -26.28 13.00
C ASP A 291 -10.09 -24.75 12.74
N ALA A 292 -9.01 -24.25 12.14
CA ALA A 292 -8.91 -22.86 11.71
C ALA A 292 -9.73 -22.61 10.44
N ASP A 293 -10.40 -21.46 10.34
CA ASP A 293 -11.14 -21.04 9.13
C ASP A 293 -10.16 -20.52 8.08
N SER A 294 -9.78 -21.37 7.14
CA SER A 294 -8.83 -21.07 6.08
C SER A 294 -9.29 -19.93 5.19
N GLN A 295 -10.59 -19.81 4.90
CA GLN A 295 -11.12 -18.76 4.04
C GLN A 295 -11.05 -17.39 4.70
N THR A 296 -11.40 -17.31 5.97
CA THR A 296 -11.31 -16.04 6.73
C THR A 296 -9.85 -15.61 6.92
N ILE A 297 -8.94 -16.54 7.18
CA ILE A 297 -7.50 -16.27 7.26
C ILE A 297 -6.98 -15.78 5.92
N LEU A 298 -7.33 -16.44 4.81
CA LEU A 298 -6.95 -16.00 3.47
C LEU A 298 -7.46 -14.59 3.17
N ASN A 299 -8.71 -14.29 3.49
CA ASN A 299 -9.30 -12.96 3.32
C ASN A 299 -8.53 -11.90 4.13
N TYR A 300 -8.14 -12.23 5.36
CA TYR A 300 -7.31 -11.34 6.19
C TYR A 300 -5.94 -11.07 5.51
N LEU A 301 -5.26 -12.11 5.07
CA LEU A 301 -3.95 -12.00 4.42
C LEU A 301 -4.04 -11.19 3.12
N LEU A 302 -5.06 -11.41 2.29
CA LEU A 302 -5.32 -10.62 1.07
C LEU A 302 -5.57 -9.14 1.37
N LYS A 303 -6.20 -8.81 2.48
CA LYS A 303 -6.51 -7.42 2.86
C LYS A 303 -5.35 -6.67 3.50
N TYR A 304 -4.50 -7.37 4.27
CA TYR A 304 -3.47 -6.75 5.11
C TYR A 304 -2.03 -7.06 4.73
N THR A 305 -1.82 -7.86 3.67
CA THR A 305 -0.49 -8.14 3.10
C THR A 305 -0.45 -7.87 1.61
N ASP A 306 0.73 -7.99 0.99
CA ASP A 306 0.89 -7.80 -0.46
C ASP A 306 0.46 -9.03 -1.29
N LEU A 307 -0.28 -9.98 -0.71
CA LEU A 307 -0.99 -11.03 -1.47
C LEU A 307 -2.06 -10.43 -2.40
N GLN A 308 -2.53 -9.23 -2.11
CA GLN A 308 -3.35 -8.42 -3.00
C GLN A 308 -2.85 -6.99 -2.97
N VAL A 309 -2.60 -6.42 -4.15
CA VAL A 309 -2.15 -5.04 -4.32
C VAL A 309 -3.01 -4.30 -5.33
N ASN A 310 -2.96 -2.98 -5.31
CA ASN A 310 -3.53 -2.17 -6.36
C ASN A 310 -2.43 -1.80 -7.36
N TYR A 311 -2.66 -2.08 -8.63
CA TYR A 311 -1.83 -1.60 -9.72
C TYR A 311 -2.46 -0.33 -10.32
N ASN A 312 -1.69 0.76 -10.35
CA ASN A 312 -2.17 2.05 -10.82
C ASN A 312 -1.58 2.33 -12.20
N PHE A 313 -2.40 2.30 -13.25
CA PHE A 313 -2.00 2.72 -14.57
C PHE A 313 -1.69 4.22 -14.58
N ASN A 314 -0.58 4.58 -15.16
CA ASN A 314 -0.23 5.94 -15.52
C ASN A 314 0.59 5.92 -16.82
N MET A 315 -0.10 5.79 -17.93
CA MET A 315 0.52 5.57 -19.24
C MET A 315 1.03 6.88 -19.82
N VAL A 316 2.25 7.26 -19.44
CA VAL A 316 2.96 8.44 -19.95
C VAL A 316 4.15 8.01 -20.79
N ALA A 317 4.23 8.51 -22.00
CA ALA A 317 5.36 8.28 -22.93
C ALA A 317 5.77 9.57 -23.63
N ILE A 318 6.97 9.57 -24.18
CA ILE A 318 7.45 10.67 -25.03
C ILE A 318 6.86 10.50 -26.43
N ASP A 319 6.01 11.43 -26.83
CA ASP A 319 5.45 11.57 -28.17
C ASP A 319 5.92 12.89 -28.78
N ASN A 320 6.69 12.83 -29.85
CA ASN A 320 7.30 14.01 -30.50
C ASN A 320 8.02 14.94 -29.49
N PHE A 321 8.96 14.38 -28.74
CA PHE A 321 9.77 15.07 -27.71
C PHE A 321 8.96 15.66 -26.54
N THR A 322 7.67 15.31 -26.42
CA THR A 322 6.80 15.83 -25.37
C THR A 322 6.23 14.68 -24.54
N PRO A 323 6.32 14.73 -23.19
CA PRO A 323 5.67 13.74 -22.34
C PRO A 323 4.15 13.92 -22.45
N ARG A 324 3.47 12.86 -22.82
CA ARG A 324 2.00 12.84 -22.94
C ARG A 324 1.41 11.63 -22.22
N GLN A 325 0.29 11.85 -21.58
CA GLN A 325 -0.56 10.76 -21.13
C GLN A 325 -1.32 10.21 -22.34
N VAL A 326 -1.23 8.90 -22.56
CA VAL A 326 -1.73 8.26 -23.78
C VAL A 326 -2.60 7.04 -23.44
N GLY A 327 -3.67 6.88 -24.20
CA GLY A 327 -4.49 5.67 -24.17
C GLY A 327 -3.99 4.62 -25.16
N LEU A 328 -4.62 3.44 -25.13
CA LEU A 328 -4.25 2.28 -25.96
C LEU A 328 -4.27 2.60 -27.46
N GLN A 329 -5.34 3.24 -27.96
CA GLN A 329 -5.47 3.57 -29.39
C GLN A 329 -4.31 4.47 -29.87
N LYS A 330 -3.88 5.45 -29.04
CA LYS A 330 -2.77 6.34 -29.39
C LYS A 330 -1.44 5.59 -29.42
N ILE A 331 -1.20 4.66 -28.49
CA ILE A 331 0.03 3.83 -28.48
C ILE A 331 0.08 2.97 -29.74
N LEU A 332 -1.00 2.26 -30.04
CA LEU A 332 -1.07 1.39 -31.23
C LEU A 332 -0.90 2.20 -32.52
N SER A 333 -1.59 3.33 -32.68
CA SER A 333 -1.48 4.17 -33.87
C SER A 333 -0.08 4.77 -34.06
N SER A 334 0.57 5.18 -32.96
CA SER A 334 1.95 5.70 -33.00
C SER A 334 2.95 4.60 -33.41
N TYR A 335 2.77 3.39 -32.91
CA TYR A 335 3.58 2.23 -33.33
C TYR A 335 3.38 1.91 -34.82
N ILE A 336 2.13 1.82 -35.29
CA ILE A 336 1.80 1.57 -36.71
C ILE A 336 2.43 2.63 -37.60
N ALA A 337 2.32 3.89 -37.26
CA ALA A 337 2.93 4.98 -38.03
C ALA A 337 4.45 4.86 -38.07
N HIS A 338 5.09 4.59 -36.92
CA HIS A 338 6.54 4.37 -36.86
C HIS A 338 6.96 3.19 -37.72
N ARG A 339 6.29 2.05 -37.59
CA ARG A 339 6.64 0.83 -38.34
C ARG A 339 6.40 0.98 -39.83
N ARG A 340 5.35 1.74 -40.24
CA ARG A 340 5.15 2.12 -41.67
C ARG A 340 6.38 2.87 -42.20
N ASP A 341 6.83 3.88 -41.49
CA ASP A 341 7.97 4.71 -41.91
C ASP A 341 9.27 3.88 -42.03
N ILE A 342 9.48 2.94 -41.09
CA ILE A 342 10.61 1.99 -41.15
C ILE A 342 10.55 1.09 -42.38
N ILE A 343 9.38 0.46 -42.67
CA ILE A 343 9.22 -0.42 -43.81
C ILE A 343 9.45 0.33 -45.13
N VAL A 344 8.92 1.55 -45.24
CA VAL A 344 9.13 2.40 -46.45
C VAL A 344 10.60 2.80 -46.58
N ALA A 345 11.25 3.22 -45.47
CA ALA A 345 12.66 3.62 -45.50
C ALA A 345 13.59 2.46 -45.90
N ARG A 346 13.43 1.27 -45.31
CA ARG A 346 14.24 0.10 -45.69
C ARG A 346 13.96 -0.35 -47.13
N SER A 347 12.71 -0.27 -47.58
CA SER A 347 12.35 -0.64 -48.94
C SER A 347 12.99 0.31 -49.97
N LYS A 348 13.07 1.62 -49.65
CA LYS A 348 13.81 2.60 -50.46
C LYS A 348 15.29 2.26 -50.48
N PHE A 349 15.90 1.96 -49.36
CA PHE A 349 17.31 1.60 -49.25
C PHE A 349 17.62 0.33 -50.04
N ASP A 350 16.83 -0.75 -49.86
CA ASP A 350 17.02 -1.99 -50.55
C ASP A 350 16.77 -1.84 -52.05
N LYS A 351 15.78 -1.04 -52.48
CA LYS A 351 15.50 -0.73 -53.88
C LYS A 351 16.69 -0.01 -54.51
N GLU A 352 17.22 1.06 -53.89
CA GLU A 352 18.38 1.77 -54.38
C GLU A 352 19.61 0.87 -54.52
N LYS A 353 19.85 0.02 -53.55
CA LYS A 353 20.91 -1.01 -53.57
C LYS A 353 20.72 -1.99 -54.72
N ALA A 354 19.50 -2.47 -54.94
CA ALA A 354 19.17 -3.40 -56.03
C ALA A 354 19.28 -2.71 -57.38
N GLU A 355 18.83 -1.47 -57.52
CA GLU A 355 18.98 -0.67 -58.76
C GLU A 355 20.46 -0.40 -59.11
N LYS A 356 21.30 -0.08 -58.13
CA LYS A 356 22.75 0.05 -58.33
C LYS A 356 23.39 -1.24 -58.78
N ARG A 357 22.97 -2.38 -58.19
CA ARG A 357 23.47 -3.69 -58.58
C ARG A 357 22.98 -4.06 -59.98
N LEU A 358 21.70 -3.86 -60.28
CA LEU A 358 21.12 -4.11 -61.60
C LEU A 358 21.87 -3.34 -62.68
N HIS A 359 22.14 -2.06 -62.49
CA HIS A 359 22.90 -1.21 -63.41
C HIS A 359 24.28 -1.79 -63.71
N ILE A 360 24.97 -2.34 -62.71
CA ILE A 360 26.26 -3.02 -62.94
C ILE A 360 26.06 -4.33 -63.72
N VAL A 361 25.06 -5.16 -63.37
CA VAL A 361 24.76 -6.43 -64.01
C VAL A 361 24.41 -6.21 -65.50
N GLU A 362 23.57 -5.21 -65.80
CA GLU A 362 23.22 -4.87 -67.19
C GLU A 362 24.46 -4.47 -67.97
N GLY A 363 25.39 -3.69 -67.36
CA GLY A 363 26.68 -3.35 -67.96
C GLY A 363 27.54 -4.58 -68.30
N LEU A 364 27.59 -5.56 -67.32
CA LEU A 364 28.34 -6.78 -67.53
C LEU A 364 27.73 -7.69 -68.61
N ILE A 365 26.41 -7.80 -68.72
CA ILE A 365 25.71 -8.55 -69.75
C ILE A 365 25.99 -7.92 -71.11
N ARG A 366 25.93 -6.58 -71.22
CA ARG A 366 26.24 -5.83 -72.43
C ARG A 366 27.69 -6.07 -72.88
N VAL A 367 28.67 -6.07 -71.95
CA VAL A 367 30.08 -6.35 -72.25
C VAL A 367 30.24 -7.71 -72.96
N ILE A 368 29.51 -8.73 -72.50
CA ILE A 368 29.62 -10.09 -73.08
C ILE A 368 29.25 -10.11 -74.53
N SER A 369 28.30 -9.28 -74.99
CA SER A 369 27.88 -9.20 -76.37
C SER A 369 28.92 -8.50 -77.28
N ILE A 370 29.86 -7.73 -76.71
CA ILE A 370 30.92 -6.97 -77.40
C ILE A 370 32.31 -7.32 -76.81
N LEU A 371 32.48 -8.52 -76.33
CA LEU A 371 33.60 -8.93 -75.47
C LEU A 371 34.94 -8.74 -76.14
N ASP A 372 35.09 -9.18 -77.43
CA ASP A 372 36.34 -9.06 -78.16
C ASP A 372 36.75 -7.60 -78.33
N GLU A 373 35.79 -6.73 -78.53
CA GLU A 373 36.02 -5.29 -78.71
C GLU A 373 36.49 -4.62 -77.38
N VAL A 374 35.84 -4.98 -76.28
CA VAL A 374 36.18 -4.52 -74.94
C VAL A 374 37.56 -4.99 -74.51
N ILE A 375 37.91 -6.27 -74.78
CA ILE A 375 39.24 -6.82 -74.49
C ILE A 375 40.31 -6.08 -75.29
N ALA A 376 40.04 -5.81 -76.56
CA ALA A 376 40.99 -5.09 -77.45
C ALA A 376 41.22 -3.66 -76.92
N LEU A 377 40.17 -2.97 -76.55
CA LEU A 377 40.23 -1.62 -76.00
C LEU A 377 40.97 -1.58 -74.66
N ILE A 378 40.70 -2.50 -73.73
CA ILE A 378 41.44 -2.60 -72.47
C ILE A 378 42.95 -2.84 -72.67
N ARG A 379 43.28 -3.71 -73.63
CA ARG A 379 44.68 -4.00 -73.97
C ARG A 379 45.41 -2.83 -74.65
N ALA A 380 44.66 -1.95 -75.24
CA ALA A 380 45.22 -0.75 -75.93
C ALA A 380 45.34 0.42 -74.96
N SER A 381 44.74 0.34 -73.80
CA SER A 381 44.77 1.37 -72.74
C SER A 381 46.09 1.36 -71.96
N GLU A 382 46.59 2.50 -71.55
CA GLU A 382 47.81 2.63 -70.78
C GLU A 382 47.77 2.13 -69.35
N ASN A 383 46.65 2.28 -68.70
CA ASN A 383 46.43 1.91 -67.29
C ASN A 383 44.93 1.73 -67.01
N LYS A 384 44.57 1.35 -65.76
CA LYS A 384 43.18 1.13 -65.35
C LYS A 384 42.30 2.36 -65.49
N ALA A 385 42.82 3.57 -65.19
CA ALA A 385 42.04 4.81 -65.27
C ALA A 385 41.75 5.15 -66.76
N ASP A 386 42.75 4.97 -67.63
CA ASP A 386 42.60 5.18 -69.07
C ASP A 386 41.64 4.17 -69.70
N ALA A 387 41.73 2.89 -69.32
CA ALA A 387 40.79 1.83 -69.76
C ALA A 387 39.32 2.18 -69.35
N LYS A 388 39.10 2.69 -68.15
CA LYS A 388 37.75 3.13 -67.73
C LYS A 388 37.23 4.26 -68.57
N GLU A 389 38.05 5.31 -68.80
CA GLU A 389 37.64 6.45 -69.61
C GLU A 389 37.36 6.05 -71.04
N ASN A 390 38.20 5.20 -71.67
CA ASN A 390 38.00 4.69 -72.98
C ASN A 390 36.68 3.85 -73.08
N LEU A 391 36.31 3.04 -72.07
CA LEU A 391 35.03 2.33 -72.03
C LEU A 391 33.83 3.27 -71.98
N LYS A 392 33.94 4.34 -71.19
CA LYS A 392 32.88 5.34 -71.10
C LYS A 392 32.71 6.10 -72.47
N VAL A 393 33.78 6.55 -73.03
CA VAL A 393 33.73 7.28 -74.30
C VAL A 393 33.29 6.44 -75.51
N SER A 394 33.80 5.23 -75.63
CA SER A 394 33.55 4.32 -76.77
C SER A 394 32.23 3.56 -76.72
N TYR A 395 31.75 3.23 -75.54
CA TYR A 395 30.58 2.34 -75.39
C TYR A 395 29.51 2.91 -74.46
N ASP A 396 29.65 4.20 -73.97
CA ASP A 396 28.67 4.84 -73.16
C ASP A 396 28.36 4.05 -71.86
N PHE A 397 29.38 3.46 -71.24
CA PHE A 397 29.29 2.84 -69.93
C PHE A 397 29.38 3.91 -68.80
N SER A 398 28.66 3.72 -67.72
CA SER A 398 28.82 4.59 -66.54
C SER A 398 30.18 4.33 -65.83
N GLU A 399 30.56 5.22 -64.95
CA GLU A 399 31.79 5.08 -64.15
C GLU A 399 31.77 3.75 -63.34
N GLU A 400 30.62 3.40 -62.75
CA GLU A 400 30.42 2.19 -61.94
C GLU A 400 30.48 0.94 -62.84
N GLN A 401 29.87 1.00 -64.01
CA GLN A 401 29.95 -0.09 -64.98
C GLN A 401 31.37 -0.27 -65.49
N ALA A 402 32.07 0.80 -65.87
CA ALA A 402 33.45 0.74 -66.34
C ALA A 402 34.39 0.19 -65.25
N GLU A 403 34.23 0.58 -64.01
CA GLU A 403 34.99 0.04 -62.87
C GLU A 403 34.75 -1.46 -62.70
N ALA A 404 33.49 -1.92 -62.75
CA ALA A 404 33.13 -3.31 -62.68
C ALA A 404 33.73 -4.16 -63.82
N ILE A 405 33.73 -3.60 -65.05
CA ILE A 405 34.29 -4.25 -66.27
C ILE A 405 35.82 -4.40 -66.15
N VAL A 406 36.55 -3.37 -65.81
CA VAL A 406 38.04 -3.44 -65.73
C VAL A 406 38.54 -4.30 -64.56
N THR A 407 37.70 -4.57 -63.56
CA THR A 407 38.01 -5.44 -62.42
C THR A 407 37.48 -6.87 -62.62
N LEU A 408 36.80 -7.14 -63.73
CA LEU A 408 36.22 -8.43 -64.00
C LEU A 408 37.31 -9.51 -64.24
N GLN A 409 37.17 -10.64 -63.53
CA GLN A 409 38.09 -11.75 -63.71
C GLN A 409 37.72 -12.54 -64.96
N LEU A 410 38.66 -12.74 -65.88
CA LEU A 410 38.42 -13.38 -67.20
C LEU A 410 37.72 -14.75 -67.14
N TYR A 411 37.92 -15.53 -66.08
CA TYR A 411 37.24 -16.83 -65.96
C TYR A 411 35.75 -16.71 -65.72
N ARG A 412 35.23 -15.58 -65.36
CA ARG A 412 33.80 -15.29 -65.16
C ARG A 412 33.05 -14.96 -66.44
N LEU A 413 33.67 -15.18 -67.60
CA LEU A 413 33.09 -14.94 -68.91
C LEU A 413 32.66 -16.23 -69.58
N THR A 414 32.43 -17.31 -68.86
CA THR A 414 31.93 -18.62 -69.38
C THR A 414 30.43 -18.54 -69.65
N ASN A 415 29.90 -19.40 -70.50
CA ASN A 415 28.47 -19.48 -70.79
C ASN A 415 27.60 -19.68 -69.52
N THR A 416 28.12 -20.40 -68.53
CA THR A 416 27.44 -20.64 -67.29
C THR A 416 27.31 -19.34 -66.47
N ASP A 417 28.33 -18.49 -66.50
CA ASP A 417 28.32 -17.18 -65.85
C ASP A 417 27.35 -16.19 -66.49
N ILE A 418 27.16 -16.27 -67.81
CA ILE A 418 26.18 -15.45 -68.59
C ILE A 418 24.77 -15.77 -68.12
N VAL A 419 24.40 -17.03 -68.02
CA VAL A 419 23.07 -17.47 -67.48
C VAL A 419 22.88 -17.02 -66.07
N THR A 420 23.94 -17.11 -65.26
CA THR A 420 23.90 -16.62 -63.87
C THR A 420 23.61 -15.13 -63.80
N LEU A 421 24.27 -14.27 -64.61
CA LEU A 421 24.01 -12.84 -64.70
C LEU A 421 22.61 -12.48 -65.20
N GLN A 422 22.10 -13.26 -66.19
CA GLN A 422 20.73 -13.06 -66.69
C GLN A 422 19.67 -13.44 -65.63
N ASN A 423 19.90 -14.50 -64.85
CA ASN A 423 19.04 -14.87 -63.73
C ASN A 423 19.10 -13.78 -62.63
N GLU A 424 20.31 -13.32 -62.29
CA GLU A 424 20.48 -12.20 -61.31
C GLU A 424 19.76 -10.94 -61.80
N GLU A 425 19.81 -10.59 -63.10
CA GLU A 425 19.07 -9.45 -63.66
C GLU A 425 17.57 -9.61 -63.47
N ALA A 426 17.01 -10.82 -63.79
CA ALA A 426 15.60 -11.09 -63.65
C ALA A 426 15.14 -11.01 -62.16
N ASP A 427 15.93 -11.58 -61.28
CA ASP A 427 15.67 -11.54 -59.82
C ASP A 427 15.70 -10.11 -59.26
N LEU A 428 16.72 -9.29 -59.69
CA LEU A 428 16.83 -7.91 -59.31
C LEU A 428 15.66 -7.06 -59.83
N ARG A 429 15.20 -7.28 -61.05
CA ARG A 429 14.03 -6.58 -61.62
C ARG A 429 12.76 -6.92 -60.88
N GLU A 430 12.54 -8.19 -60.51
CA GLU A 430 11.41 -8.63 -59.70
C GLU A 430 11.47 -8.03 -58.28
N GLN A 431 12.66 -8.03 -57.65
CA GLN A 431 12.88 -7.42 -56.37
C GLN A 431 12.60 -5.92 -56.41
N ILE A 432 13.10 -5.21 -57.40
CA ILE A 432 12.87 -3.77 -57.56
C ILE A 432 11.38 -3.47 -57.76
N ALA A 433 10.67 -4.25 -58.58
CA ALA A 433 9.24 -4.10 -58.79
C ALA A 433 8.44 -4.36 -57.50
N THR A 434 8.82 -5.37 -56.72
CA THR A 434 8.21 -5.67 -55.40
C THR A 434 8.42 -4.54 -54.42
N LEU A 435 9.67 -4.05 -54.31
CA LEU A 435 10.00 -2.94 -53.43
C LEU A 435 9.30 -1.62 -53.84
N ALA A 436 9.20 -1.36 -55.16
CA ALA A 436 8.47 -0.23 -55.70
C ALA A 436 6.97 -0.31 -55.37
N ALA A 437 6.36 -1.49 -55.43
CA ALA A 437 4.98 -1.70 -55.03
C ALA A 437 4.77 -1.42 -53.50
N ILE A 438 5.70 -1.87 -52.65
CA ILE A 438 5.66 -1.60 -51.19
C ILE A 438 5.74 -0.08 -50.92
N ILE A 439 6.58 0.63 -51.64
CA ILE A 439 6.77 2.08 -51.48
C ILE A 439 5.56 2.88 -52.01
N GLY A 440 4.97 2.45 -53.14
CA GLY A 440 3.94 3.18 -53.84
C GLY A 440 2.50 2.86 -53.45
N ASP A 441 2.26 1.73 -52.83
CA ASP A 441 0.92 1.27 -52.40
C ASP A 441 0.86 0.97 -50.89
N GLU A 442 0.11 1.77 -50.17
CA GLU A 442 -0.04 1.65 -48.73
C GLU A 442 -0.63 0.28 -48.29
N ARG A 443 -1.55 -0.27 -49.11
CA ARG A 443 -2.14 -1.58 -48.82
C ARG A 443 -1.11 -2.69 -48.90
N THR A 444 -0.24 -2.64 -49.90
CA THR A 444 0.86 -3.60 -50.08
C THR A 444 1.84 -3.50 -48.92
N MET A 445 2.22 -2.29 -48.53
CA MET A 445 3.08 -2.04 -47.36
C MET A 445 2.46 -2.59 -46.08
N PHE A 446 1.17 -2.34 -45.80
CA PHE A 446 0.49 -2.89 -44.62
C PHE A 446 0.38 -4.43 -44.65
N ASN A 447 0.25 -5.06 -45.81
CA ASN A 447 0.28 -6.50 -45.91
C ASN A 447 1.65 -7.06 -45.51
N VAL A 448 2.74 -6.40 -45.86
CA VAL A 448 4.10 -6.75 -45.41
C VAL A 448 4.19 -6.62 -43.88
N MET A 449 3.75 -5.48 -43.30
CA MET A 449 3.75 -5.27 -41.86
C MET A 449 2.96 -6.37 -41.12
N LYS A 450 1.75 -6.68 -41.57
CA LYS A 450 0.91 -7.73 -40.95
C LYS A 450 1.56 -9.11 -41.02
N ARG A 451 2.23 -9.43 -42.14
CA ARG A 451 2.94 -10.70 -42.26
C ARG A 451 4.10 -10.79 -41.28
N GLU A 452 4.94 -9.76 -41.21
CA GLU A 452 6.08 -9.72 -40.26
C GLU A 452 5.63 -9.84 -38.81
N LEU A 453 4.58 -9.13 -38.43
CA LEU A 453 4.01 -9.24 -37.09
C LEU A 453 3.48 -10.65 -36.80
N ARG A 454 2.81 -11.29 -37.76
CA ARG A 454 2.33 -12.66 -37.60
C ARG A 454 3.48 -13.67 -37.49
N ASP A 455 4.56 -13.45 -38.22
CA ASP A 455 5.76 -14.30 -38.14
C ASP A 455 6.42 -14.19 -36.75
N ILE A 456 6.51 -12.96 -36.19
CA ILE A 456 6.97 -12.73 -34.81
C ILE A 456 6.04 -13.40 -33.81
N LYS A 457 4.72 -13.24 -33.95
CA LYS A 457 3.73 -13.91 -33.10
C LYS A 457 3.89 -15.43 -33.16
N LYS A 458 4.06 -16.02 -34.37
CA LYS A 458 4.25 -17.45 -34.53
C LYS A 458 5.52 -17.97 -33.85
N LYS A 459 6.58 -17.16 -33.84
CA LYS A 459 7.88 -17.54 -33.28
C LYS A 459 7.98 -17.39 -31.77
N PHE A 460 7.47 -16.28 -31.22
CA PHE A 460 7.65 -15.89 -29.82
C PHE A 460 6.35 -15.87 -29.02
N GLY A 461 5.19 -16.00 -29.66
CA GLY A 461 3.91 -15.97 -28.97
C GLY A 461 3.79 -17.12 -27.98
N ASN A 462 3.24 -16.79 -26.84
CA ASN A 462 2.96 -17.70 -25.74
C ASN A 462 1.62 -17.38 -25.09
N ASP A 463 1.14 -18.29 -24.25
CA ASP A 463 -0.14 -18.13 -23.57
C ASP A 463 -0.12 -17.01 -22.54
N ARG A 464 -1.30 -16.46 -22.28
CA ARG A 464 -1.52 -15.50 -21.19
C ARG A 464 -1.19 -16.13 -19.84
N ARG A 465 -0.47 -15.41 -19.00
CA ARG A 465 -0.11 -15.81 -17.63
C ARG A 465 -1.11 -15.28 -16.60
N SER A 466 -1.52 -14.02 -16.72
CA SER A 466 -2.46 -13.40 -15.79
C SER A 466 -3.91 -13.74 -16.13
N GLU A 467 -4.68 -14.18 -15.15
CA GLU A 467 -6.12 -14.37 -15.27
C GLU A 467 -6.85 -13.03 -15.16
N LEU A 468 -7.88 -12.81 -15.98
CA LEU A 468 -8.71 -11.60 -15.94
C LEU A 468 -10.09 -11.91 -15.35
N GLN A 469 -10.48 -11.20 -14.30
CA GLN A 469 -11.81 -11.27 -13.71
C GLN A 469 -12.54 -9.94 -13.88
N ALA A 470 -13.82 -10.01 -14.30
CA ALA A 470 -14.62 -8.83 -14.62
C ALA A 470 -14.85 -7.96 -13.37
N GLU A 471 -15.22 -8.57 -12.25
CA GLU A 471 -15.58 -7.89 -11.02
C GLU A 471 -14.43 -7.86 -10.02
N THR A 472 -14.35 -6.76 -9.27
CA THR A 472 -13.48 -6.68 -8.10
C THR A 472 -14.22 -7.25 -6.90
N LYS A 473 -13.76 -8.37 -6.36
CA LYS A 473 -14.33 -8.96 -5.15
C LYS A 473 -13.96 -8.11 -3.93
N THR A 474 -14.94 -7.47 -3.32
CA THR A 474 -14.78 -6.80 -2.03
C THR A 474 -14.50 -7.84 -0.96
N ILE A 475 -13.41 -7.67 -0.22
CA ILE A 475 -13.07 -8.56 0.89
C ILE A 475 -13.72 -8.00 2.15
N GLU A 476 -14.82 -8.60 2.56
CA GLU A 476 -15.40 -8.38 3.88
C GLU A 476 -14.74 -9.36 4.86
N ILE A 477 -14.26 -8.85 5.97
CA ILE A 477 -13.69 -9.64 7.05
C ILE A 477 -14.51 -9.33 8.28
N ASP A 478 -15.16 -10.32 8.81
CA ASP A 478 -15.59 -10.27 10.18
C ASP A 478 -14.37 -10.51 11.08
N THR A 479 -13.73 -9.40 11.48
CA THR A 479 -12.56 -9.47 12.36
C THR A 479 -12.89 -10.04 13.74
N ALA A 480 -14.14 -10.02 14.14
CA ALA A 480 -14.59 -10.65 15.38
C ALA A 480 -14.48 -12.18 15.32
N SER A 481 -14.71 -12.78 14.16
CA SER A 481 -14.60 -14.23 13.98
C SER A 481 -13.16 -14.77 14.05
N LEU A 482 -12.15 -13.90 13.96
CA LEU A 482 -10.72 -14.25 14.04
C LEU A 482 -10.19 -14.23 15.48
N ILE A 483 -10.95 -13.66 16.44
CA ILE A 483 -10.53 -13.56 17.83
C ILE A 483 -10.95 -14.85 18.54
N VAL A 484 -9.99 -15.60 19.03
CA VAL A 484 -10.29 -16.75 19.90
C VAL A 484 -10.92 -16.23 21.19
N GLU A 485 -12.15 -16.66 21.48
CA GLU A 485 -12.81 -16.30 22.72
C GLU A 485 -12.14 -17.02 23.89
N GLU A 486 -11.48 -16.28 24.75
CA GLU A 486 -10.84 -16.75 25.97
C GLU A 486 -11.33 -15.90 27.15
N GLU A 487 -11.50 -16.53 28.30
CA GLU A 487 -11.75 -15.80 29.54
C GLU A 487 -10.46 -15.16 30.04
N THR A 488 -10.55 -13.93 30.53
CA THR A 488 -9.45 -13.16 31.10
C THR A 488 -9.96 -12.23 32.20
N TYR A 489 -9.08 -11.70 33.02
CA TYR A 489 -9.39 -10.65 33.98
C TYR A 489 -8.75 -9.35 33.50
N VAL A 490 -9.52 -8.28 33.47
CA VAL A 490 -9.04 -6.93 33.11
C VAL A 490 -8.92 -6.12 34.37
N SER A 491 -7.78 -5.45 34.54
CA SER A 491 -7.58 -4.47 35.61
C SER A 491 -7.11 -3.12 35.06
N ILE A 492 -7.65 -2.06 35.67
CA ILE A 492 -7.32 -0.67 35.32
C ILE A 492 -7.15 0.11 36.62
N THR A 493 -6.09 0.91 36.70
CA THR A 493 -5.84 1.82 37.82
C THR A 493 -6.21 3.25 37.48
N ARG A 494 -6.41 4.08 38.51
CA ARG A 494 -6.63 5.54 38.40
C ARG A 494 -5.49 6.24 37.63
N GLY A 495 -4.25 5.81 37.89
CA GLY A 495 -3.06 6.32 37.21
C GLY A 495 -2.89 5.85 35.76
N GLY A 496 -3.84 5.08 35.22
CA GLY A 496 -3.86 4.70 33.82
C GLY A 496 -3.05 3.45 33.45
N TYR A 497 -2.77 2.57 34.41
CA TYR A 497 -2.16 1.25 34.11
C TYR A 497 -3.24 0.24 33.78
N VAL A 498 -3.10 -0.45 32.64
CA VAL A 498 -4.07 -1.41 32.13
C VAL A 498 -3.39 -2.71 31.78
N LYS A 499 -4.05 -3.83 32.05
CA LYS A 499 -3.62 -5.18 31.62
C LYS A 499 -4.79 -6.14 31.55
N ARG A 500 -4.61 -7.24 30.82
CA ARG A 500 -5.39 -8.45 31.00
C ARG A 500 -4.53 -9.53 31.66
N THR A 501 -5.16 -10.42 32.38
CA THR A 501 -4.47 -11.49 33.13
C THR A 501 -5.23 -12.81 32.94
N SER A 502 -4.53 -13.88 32.67
CA SER A 502 -5.15 -15.21 32.54
C SER A 502 -5.83 -15.64 33.84
N PRO A 503 -6.95 -16.39 33.78
CA PRO A 503 -7.64 -16.90 34.96
C PRO A 503 -6.71 -17.69 35.90
N ARG A 504 -5.76 -18.43 35.36
CA ARG A 504 -4.76 -19.15 36.14
C ARG A 504 -3.89 -18.23 36.99
N SER A 505 -3.43 -17.11 36.44
CA SER A 505 -2.59 -16.14 37.16
C SER A 505 -3.39 -15.36 38.19
N PHE A 506 -4.64 -15.01 37.89
CA PHE A 506 -5.56 -14.34 38.81
C PHE A 506 -5.90 -15.25 40.02
N ASN A 507 -6.35 -16.49 39.78
CA ASN A 507 -6.76 -17.42 40.80
C ASN A 507 -5.58 -17.91 41.70
N ALA A 508 -4.34 -17.68 41.29
CA ALA A 508 -3.14 -17.98 42.10
C ALA A 508 -2.76 -16.87 43.07
N SER A 509 -3.57 -15.78 43.18
CA SER A 509 -3.29 -14.57 43.95
C SER A 509 -4.58 -14.08 44.60
N THR A 510 -4.44 -13.10 45.48
CA THR A 510 -5.59 -12.34 46.03
C THR A 510 -5.76 -11.04 45.28
N ILE A 511 -6.93 -10.42 45.34
CA ILE A 511 -7.20 -9.14 44.65
C ILE A 511 -6.19 -8.05 45.09
N ASP A 512 -5.83 -8.01 46.37
CA ASP A 512 -4.88 -7.03 46.95
C ASP A 512 -3.45 -7.15 46.41
N GLU A 513 -3.06 -8.34 45.88
CA GLU A 513 -1.73 -8.59 45.30
C GLU A 513 -1.59 -8.09 43.88
N VAL A 514 -2.54 -7.30 43.38
CA VAL A 514 -2.44 -6.72 42.05
C VAL A 514 -1.22 -5.83 41.92
N GLY A 515 -0.47 -5.99 40.80
CA GLY A 515 0.65 -5.10 40.49
C GLY A 515 0.16 -3.69 40.18
N LYS A 516 0.35 -2.76 41.10
CA LYS A 516 0.05 -1.31 40.96
C LYS A 516 1.10 -0.49 41.71
N ARG A 517 1.11 0.83 41.52
CA ARG A 517 1.94 1.74 42.31
C ARG A 517 1.35 1.90 43.71
N ASP A 518 2.19 2.23 44.69
CA ASP A 518 1.78 2.34 46.08
C ASP A 518 0.72 3.45 46.30
N ASP A 519 0.76 4.49 45.49
CA ASP A 519 -0.12 5.66 45.51
C ASP A 519 -1.28 5.57 44.51
N ASP A 520 -1.48 4.40 43.87
CA ASP A 520 -2.50 4.23 42.83
C ASP A 520 -3.67 3.35 43.31
N ASP A 521 -4.87 3.60 42.78
CA ASP A 521 -6.08 2.91 43.13
C ASP A 521 -6.63 2.11 41.92
N LEU A 522 -7.23 0.97 42.18
CA LEU A 522 -7.98 0.20 41.19
C LEU A 522 -9.30 0.91 40.85
N ILE A 523 -9.57 1.10 39.57
CA ILE A 523 -10.86 1.60 39.04
C ILE A 523 -11.73 0.45 38.55
N LEU A 524 -11.13 -0.60 37.95
CA LEU A 524 -11.85 -1.75 37.44
C LEU A 524 -11.02 -3.03 37.64
N VAL A 525 -11.69 -4.05 38.20
CA VAL A 525 -11.26 -5.45 38.13
C VAL A 525 -12.48 -6.25 37.74
N GLN A 526 -12.45 -6.85 36.57
CA GLN A 526 -13.60 -7.59 36.04
C GLN A 526 -13.17 -8.74 35.16
N GLN A 527 -13.88 -9.88 35.28
CA GLN A 527 -13.79 -10.98 34.35
C GLN A 527 -14.36 -10.55 32.98
N ALA A 528 -13.67 -10.89 31.94
CA ALA A 528 -14.00 -10.49 30.58
C ALA A 528 -13.65 -11.59 29.56
N LYS A 529 -14.19 -11.47 28.37
CA LYS A 529 -13.82 -12.28 27.22
C LYS A 529 -12.93 -11.45 26.28
N THR A 530 -11.98 -12.09 25.62
CA THR A 530 -11.11 -11.46 24.64
C THR A 530 -11.86 -10.80 23.49
N THR A 531 -13.08 -11.23 23.21
CA THR A 531 -13.98 -10.67 22.18
C THR A 531 -14.67 -9.39 22.58
N GLN A 532 -14.66 -9.03 23.87
CA GLN A 532 -15.32 -7.83 24.41
C GLN A 532 -14.49 -6.56 24.21
N HIS A 533 -15.12 -5.43 24.49
CA HIS A 533 -14.60 -4.09 24.30
C HIS A 533 -14.46 -3.36 25.63
N LEU A 534 -13.43 -2.51 25.72
CA LEU A 534 -13.15 -1.69 26.89
C LEU A 534 -13.23 -0.21 26.53
N LEU A 535 -14.06 0.55 27.26
CA LEU A 535 -14.07 2.01 27.26
C LEU A 535 -13.50 2.54 28.56
N ILE A 536 -12.64 3.55 28.49
CA ILE A 536 -11.97 4.20 29.62
C ILE A 536 -12.21 5.70 29.52
N PHE A 537 -12.72 6.32 30.57
CA PHE A 537 -13.03 7.74 30.63
C PHE A 537 -12.10 8.45 31.62
N THR A 538 -11.54 9.59 31.22
CA THR A 538 -10.56 10.33 32.02
C THR A 538 -11.11 11.68 32.52
N ASN A 539 -10.44 12.25 33.54
CA ASN A 539 -10.77 13.56 34.13
C ASN A 539 -10.59 14.74 33.14
N GLN A 540 -9.78 14.55 32.07
CA GLN A 540 -9.56 15.54 31.00
C GLN A 540 -10.56 15.40 29.84
N ALA A 541 -11.69 14.75 30.10
CA ALA A 541 -12.75 14.51 29.11
C ALA A 541 -12.29 13.70 27.87
N ASN A 542 -11.30 12.83 28.02
CA ASN A 542 -10.91 11.88 26.99
C ASN A 542 -11.59 10.53 27.22
N VAL A 543 -12.03 9.89 26.12
CA VAL A 543 -12.41 8.49 26.11
C VAL A 543 -11.41 7.70 25.28
N ILE A 544 -11.01 6.55 25.77
CA ILE A 544 -10.07 5.62 25.15
C ILE A 544 -10.81 4.32 24.92
N TYR A 545 -10.73 3.81 23.69
CA TYR A 545 -11.24 2.50 23.33
C TYR A 545 -10.09 1.50 23.24
N ARG A 546 -10.30 0.30 23.78
CA ARG A 546 -9.40 -0.85 23.64
C ARG A 546 -10.21 -2.15 23.46
N PRO A 547 -9.94 -2.93 22.40
CA PRO A 547 -10.44 -4.30 22.37
C PRO A 547 -9.65 -5.15 23.38
N ILE A 548 -10.34 -6.02 24.14
CA ILE A 548 -9.71 -6.80 25.22
C ILE A 548 -8.56 -7.67 24.71
N HIS A 549 -8.68 -8.27 23.52
CA HIS A 549 -7.63 -9.10 22.93
C HIS A 549 -6.32 -8.36 22.63
N GLU A 550 -6.36 -7.03 22.47
CA GLU A 550 -5.17 -6.18 22.24
C GLU A 550 -4.50 -5.71 23.54
N LEU A 551 -5.11 -5.93 24.70
CA LEU A 551 -4.49 -5.62 25.99
C LEU A 551 -3.30 -6.55 26.26
N PRO A 552 -2.21 -6.05 26.85
CA PRO A 552 -1.05 -6.88 27.19
C PRO A 552 -1.44 -7.95 28.23
N ASP A 553 -1.04 -9.19 27.94
CA ASP A 553 -1.27 -10.33 28.87
C ASP A 553 -0.13 -10.35 29.90
N ILE A 554 -0.43 -9.88 31.11
CA ILE A 554 0.55 -9.66 32.18
C ILE A 554 0.08 -10.40 33.44
N ARG A 555 1.03 -10.98 34.20
CA ARG A 555 0.72 -11.66 35.45
C ARG A 555 0.06 -10.69 36.45
N TRP A 556 -0.80 -11.24 37.34
CA TRP A 556 -1.58 -10.44 38.27
C TRP A 556 -0.72 -9.54 39.16
N LYS A 557 0.40 -10.04 39.70
CA LYS A 557 1.33 -9.30 40.56
C LYS A 557 2.24 -8.30 39.86
N ASP A 558 2.31 -8.33 38.54
CA ASP A 558 3.17 -7.43 37.78
C ASP A 558 2.39 -6.16 37.37
N LEU A 559 3.10 -5.03 37.26
CA LEU A 559 2.50 -3.76 36.85
C LEU A 559 1.99 -3.84 35.40
N GLY A 560 0.81 -3.23 35.14
CA GLY A 560 0.25 -3.12 33.80
C GLY A 560 1.01 -2.16 32.88
N GLU A 561 0.58 -2.05 31.63
CA GLU A 561 1.07 -1.06 30.68
C GLU A 561 0.36 0.29 30.91
N HIS A 562 1.11 1.40 30.92
CA HIS A 562 0.51 2.72 31.07
C HIS A 562 -0.11 3.18 29.74
N LEU A 563 -1.33 3.71 29.76
CA LEU A 563 -2.08 4.13 28.56
C LEU A 563 -1.33 5.13 27.67
N SER A 564 -0.47 5.99 28.24
CA SER A 564 0.33 6.95 27.45
C SER A 564 1.40 6.30 26.56
N GLN A 565 1.73 5.02 26.76
CA GLN A 565 2.67 4.30 25.87
C GLN A 565 2.06 4.07 24.48
N THR A 566 0.74 3.95 24.42
CA THR A 566 0.02 3.69 23.18
C THR A 566 -0.83 4.87 22.71
N ILE A 567 -1.33 5.73 23.62
CA ILE A 567 -2.17 6.90 23.31
C ILE A 567 -1.35 8.18 23.43
N THR A 568 -1.02 8.76 22.30
CA THR A 568 -0.05 9.87 22.17
C THR A 568 -0.58 11.23 22.65
N ASN A 569 -1.89 11.39 22.79
CA ASN A 569 -2.53 12.66 23.16
C ASN A 569 -3.04 12.69 24.61
N LEU A 570 -2.52 11.84 25.49
CA LEU A 570 -2.79 11.87 26.92
C LEU A 570 -1.77 12.75 27.64
N SER A 571 -2.23 13.53 28.63
CA SER A 571 -1.36 14.27 29.52
C SER A 571 -0.78 13.35 30.62
N LYS A 572 0.36 13.74 31.21
CA LYS A 572 1.00 12.93 32.27
C LYS A 572 0.19 12.87 33.58
N ASP A 573 -0.62 13.89 33.83
CA ASP A 573 -1.42 14.03 35.05
C ASP A 573 -2.91 13.71 34.80
N GLU A 574 -3.19 12.93 33.75
CA GLU A 574 -4.54 12.53 33.40
C GLU A 574 -4.95 11.28 34.16
N GLU A 575 -6.05 11.34 34.87
CA GLU A 575 -6.56 10.26 35.71
C GLU A 575 -7.75 9.56 35.06
N VAL A 576 -7.81 8.25 35.22
CA VAL A 576 -8.99 7.44 34.86
C VAL A 576 -10.07 7.61 35.93
N LEU A 577 -11.27 7.99 35.50
CA LEU A 577 -12.43 8.13 36.39
C LEU A 577 -13.37 6.93 36.36
N TYR A 578 -13.56 6.36 35.17
CA TYR A 578 -14.50 5.27 34.95
C TYR A 578 -14.02 4.40 33.79
N ALA A 579 -14.30 3.12 33.91
CA ALA A 579 -14.06 2.15 32.82
C ALA A 579 -15.16 1.10 32.80
N GLU A 580 -15.48 0.62 31.59
CA GLU A 580 -16.55 -0.36 31.38
C GLU A 580 -16.16 -1.36 30.28
N ILE A 581 -16.51 -2.63 30.53
CA ILE A 581 -16.38 -3.71 29.55
C ILE A 581 -17.73 -3.93 28.88
N LEU A 582 -17.74 -3.97 27.55
CA LEU A 582 -18.94 -3.99 26.71
C LEU A 582 -18.92 -5.16 25.72
N ASP A 583 -20.08 -5.72 25.45
CA ASP A 583 -20.30 -6.65 24.35
C ASP A 583 -20.53 -5.88 23.03
N ASP A 584 -21.24 -4.75 23.11
CA ASP A 584 -21.57 -3.90 21.96
C ASP A 584 -21.70 -2.41 22.36
N PHE A 585 -21.97 -1.56 21.39
CA PHE A 585 -22.13 -0.10 21.56
C PHE A 585 -23.55 0.40 21.35
N GLU A 586 -24.52 -0.47 21.12
CA GLU A 586 -25.85 -0.10 20.61
C GLU A 586 -26.67 0.67 21.65
N THR A 587 -26.62 0.25 22.92
CA THR A 587 -27.45 0.83 23.97
C THR A 587 -26.62 1.28 25.17
N GLY A 588 -27.06 2.36 25.82
CA GLY A 588 -26.45 2.90 27.02
C GLY A 588 -26.29 4.41 26.97
N THR A 589 -26.43 5.05 28.13
CA THR A 589 -26.27 6.49 28.32
C THR A 589 -25.37 6.73 29.51
N TYR A 590 -24.45 7.66 29.36
CA TYR A 590 -23.56 8.13 30.41
C TYR A 590 -23.93 9.54 30.85
N LEU A 591 -23.69 9.84 32.11
CA LEU A 591 -23.70 11.16 32.68
C LEU A 591 -22.27 11.59 32.95
N ALA A 592 -21.90 12.83 32.59
CA ALA A 592 -20.66 13.44 33.00
C ALA A 592 -20.93 14.82 33.62
N ALA A 593 -20.22 15.09 34.73
CA ALA A 593 -20.32 16.36 35.41
C ALA A 593 -18.91 16.96 35.67
N THR A 594 -18.78 18.29 35.50
CA THR A 594 -17.51 18.98 35.64
C THR A 594 -17.40 19.72 36.99
N LYS A 595 -16.17 19.99 37.42
CA LYS A 595 -15.84 20.78 38.60
C LYS A 595 -16.50 22.17 38.60
N LEU A 596 -16.58 22.82 37.42
CA LEU A 596 -17.21 24.14 37.29
C LEU A 596 -18.72 24.07 37.03
N GLY A 597 -19.35 22.91 37.32
CA GLY A 597 -20.79 22.77 37.41
C GLY A 597 -21.51 22.63 36.08
N GLN A 598 -20.85 22.11 35.05
CA GLN A 598 -21.50 21.67 33.83
C GLN A 598 -21.89 20.19 33.95
N ILE A 599 -23.00 19.80 33.32
CA ILE A 599 -23.47 18.41 33.28
C ILE A 599 -24.06 18.09 31.94
N LYS A 600 -23.88 16.84 31.48
CA LYS A 600 -24.48 16.34 30.22
C LYS A 600 -24.73 14.87 30.30
N ARG A 601 -25.65 14.38 29.45
CA ARG A 601 -25.75 12.97 29.10
C ARG A 601 -25.29 12.78 27.66
N PHE A 602 -24.77 11.62 27.36
CA PHE A 602 -24.32 11.25 26.02
C PHE A 602 -24.47 9.74 25.80
N GLU A 603 -24.69 9.35 24.54
CA GLU A 603 -24.98 7.95 24.22
C GLU A 603 -23.69 7.16 23.98
N ARG A 604 -23.68 5.89 24.38
CA ARG A 604 -22.59 4.93 24.20
C ARG A 604 -22.22 4.76 22.73
N LYS A 605 -23.24 4.74 21.83
CA LYS A 605 -23.04 4.55 20.39
C LYS A 605 -22.12 5.60 19.73
N GLU A 606 -21.92 6.77 20.35
CA GLU A 606 -20.97 7.78 19.86
C GLU A 606 -19.51 7.32 19.91
N PHE A 607 -19.22 6.26 20.67
CA PHE A 607 -17.88 5.71 20.87
C PHE A 607 -17.68 4.37 20.19
N THR A 608 -18.45 4.06 19.16
CA THR A 608 -18.17 2.96 18.25
C THR A 608 -16.73 3.11 17.71
N PRO A 609 -15.95 2.03 17.62
CA PRO A 609 -14.52 2.09 17.30
C PRO A 609 -14.19 2.97 16.09
N TRP A 610 -13.27 3.91 16.27
CA TRP A 610 -12.81 4.83 15.21
C TRP A 610 -11.45 4.44 14.64
N ARG A 611 -11.13 4.94 13.44
CA ARG A 611 -9.94 4.53 12.68
C ARG A 611 -8.60 4.65 13.43
N THR A 612 -8.45 5.65 14.29
CA THR A 612 -7.19 5.93 14.99
C THR A 612 -7.19 5.56 16.48
N TYR A 613 -8.11 4.68 16.91
CA TYR A 613 -8.23 4.31 18.33
C TYR A 613 -6.94 3.74 18.94
N LYS A 614 -6.09 3.13 18.14
CA LYS A 614 -4.81 2.53 18.60
C LYS A 614 -3.81 3.55 19.10
N SER A 615 -3.92 4.81 18.68
CA SER A 615 -2.93 5.86 18.97
C SER A 615 -3.51 7.15 19.54
N LYS A 616 -4.84 7.32 19.52
CA LYS A 616 -5.47 8.57 19.95
C LYS A 616 -6.77 8.32 20.71
N SER A 617 -6.96 9.07 21.82
CA SER A 617 -8.24 9.23 22.47
C SER A 617 -9.14 10.23 21.71
N VAL A 618 -10.43 10.23 22.02
CA VAL A 618 -11.38 11.26 21.55
C VAL A 618 -12.01 11.96 22.73
N LYS A 619 -12.42 13.22 22.54
CA LYS A 619 -13.11 14.00 23.58
C LYS A 619 -14.56 13.55 23.70
N TYR A 620 -15.04 13.31 24.94
CA TYR A 620 -16.44 13.05 25.22
C TYR A 620 -17.19 14.25 25.84
N ALA A 621 -16.47 15.32 26.22
CA ALA A 621 -17.04 16.58 26.65
C ALA A 621 -16.12 17.72 26.27
N LYS A 622 -16.69 18.95 26.21
CA LYS A 622 -15.94 20.21 26.11
C LYS A 622 -15.85 20.82 27.47
N LEU A 623 -14.66 20.92 28.04
CA LEU A 623 -14.39 21.63 29.31
C LEU A 623 -14.52 23.14 29.09
N LYS A 624 -14.87 23.87 30.15
CA LYS A 624 -15.14 25.30 30.10
C LYS A 624 -13.85 26.09 29.89
N ASP A 625 -12.83 25.76 30.63
CA ASP A 625 -11.48 26.32 30.54
C ASP A 625 -10.46 25.32 31.11
N ASP A 626 -9.18 25.69 31.14
CA ASP A 626 -8.08 24.81 31.57
C ASP A 626 -8.10 24.46 33.08
N SER A 627 -8.92 25.13 33.88
CA SER A 627 -9.11 24.82 35.31
C SER A 627 -10.27 23.86 35.56
N ASP A 628 -11.09 23.59 34.55
CA ASP A 628 -12.20 22.66 34.62
C ASP A 628 -11.76 21.24 34.31
N PHE A 629 -12.32 20.27 34.97
CA PHE A 629 -12.14 18.87 34.73
C PHE A 629 -13.39 18.07 35.07
N ILE A 630 -13.49 16.86 34.58
CA ILE A 630 -14.61 15.96 34.90
C ILE A 630 -14.43 15.44 36.33
N VAL A 631 -15.46 15.58 37.14
CA VAL A 631 -15.52 15.01 38.49
C VAL A 631 -16.08 13.59 38.47
N THR A 632 -17.08 13.34 37.64
CA THR A 632 -17.78 12.05 37.60
C THR A 632 -18.18 11.70 36.17
N VAL A 633 -17.98 10.45 35.83
CA VAL A 633 -18.62 9.75 34.68
C VAL A 633 -19.29 8.51 35.22
N THR A 634 -20.55 8.30 34.92
CA THR A 634 -21.31 7.11 35.36
C THR A 634 -22.38 6.75 34.34
N PRO A 635 -22.68 5.45 34.15
CA PRO A 635 -23.89 5.05 33.46
C PRO A 635 -25.11 5.63 34.17
N ILE A 636 -26.12 6.05 33.44
CA ILE A 636 -27.34 6.67 34.00
C ILE A 636 -28.56 6.23 33.22
N GLN A 637 -29.63 5.99 33.98
CA GLN A 637 -31.00 5.90 33.44
C GLN A 637 -31.74 7.20 33.77
N LEU A 638 -33.02 7.12 34.07
CA LEU A 638 -33.79 8.29 34.50
C LEU A 638 -33.88 8.40 36.02
N ASP A 639 -32.73 8.28 36.69
CA ASP A 639 -32.58 8.33 38.15
C ASP A 639 -32.43 9.78 38.61
N ASP A 640 -32.59 9.97 39.94
CA ASP A 640 -32.23 11.24 40.57
C ASP A 640 -30.72 11.35 40.74
N ILE A 641 -30.20 12.54 40.49
CA ILE A 641 -28.79 12.90 40.63
C ILE A 641 -28.62 13.77 41.86
N MET A 642 -27.62 13.45 42.70
CA MET A 642 -27.16 14.29 43.80
C MET A 642 -25.85 14.98 43.41
N ILE A 643 -25.79 16.28 43.55
CA ILE A 643 -24.58 17.10 43.39
C ILE A 643 -24.22 17.71 44.73
N ILE A 644 -22.97 17.54 45.14
CA ILE A 644 -22.41 18.12 46.36
C ILE A 644 -21.28 19.09 46.02
N THR A 645 -21.34 20.32 46.56
CA THR A 645 -20.26 21.30 46.34
C THR A 645 -19.23 21.28 47.44
N GLN A 646 -18.04 21.81 47.17
CA GLN A 646 -16.96 21.93 48.14
C GLN A 646 -17.36 22.75 49.39
N LYS A 647 -18.15 23.81 49.22
CA LYS A 647 -18.65 24.64 50.35
C LYS A 647 -19.87 24.02 51.05
N GLY A 648 -20.29 22.81 50.66
CA GLY A 648 -21.34 22.07 51.33
C GLY A 648 -22.76 22.48 50.96
N TYR A 649 -23.03 22.65 49.67
CA TYR A 649 -24.38 22.70 49.10
C TYR A 649 -24.71 21.42 48.39
N ALA A 650 -25.91 20.88 48.61
CA ALA A 650 -26.45 19.70 47.99
C ALA A 650 -27.65 20.04 47.11
N LEU A 651 -27.68 19.56 45.85
CA LEU A 651 -28.80 19.72 44.94
C LEU A 651 -29.17 18.35 44.36
N ARG A 652 -30.46 18.00 44.50
CA ARG A 652 -31.03 16.77 43.93
C ARG A 652 -32.03 17.11 42.84
N PHE A 653 -31.91 16.52 41.68
CA PHE A 653 -32.82 16.69 40.55
C PHE A 653 -32.82 15.45 39.68
N ASN A 654 -33.86 15.26 38.84
CA ASN A 654 -33.95 14.09 37.99
C ASN A 654 -33.07 14.20 36.72
N ALA A 655 -32.51 13.07 36.29
CA ALA A 655 -31.61 12.97 35.13
C ALA A 655 -32.29 13.38 33.81
N ASP A 656 -33.62 13.32 33.71
CA ASP A 656 -34.37 13.77 32.53
C ASP A 656 -34.22 15.27 32.23
N GLU A 657 -33.94 16.08 33.25
CA GLU A 657 -33.62 17.52 33.08
C GLU A 657 -32.27 17.74 32.38
N VAL A 658 -31.43 16.74 32.26
CA VAL A 658 -30.13 16.83 31.60
C VAL A 658 -30.26 16.34 30.14
N PRO A 659 -30.04 17.21 29.17
CA PRO A 659 -30.17 16.77 27.75
C PRO A 659 -29.11 15.78 27.34
N VAL A 660 -29.48 14.85 26.46
CA VAL A 660 -28.54 13.98 25.75
C VAL A 660 -27.97 14.81 24.60
N VAL A 661 -26.66 15.01 24.59
CA VAL A 661 -25.96 15.86 23.60
C VAL A 661 -24.66 15.19 23.15
N GLY A 662 -24.24 15.49 21.93
CA GLY A 662 -23.07 14.87 21.29
C GLY A 662 -21.75 15.14 22.05
N ALA A 663 -20.74 14.32 21.78
CA ALA A 663 -19.44 14.31 22.46
C ALA A 663 -18.75 15.68 22.54
N LYS A 664 -18.91 16.52 21.52
CA LYS A 664 -18.25 17.85 21.47
C LYS A 664 -18.98 18.97 22.26
N ALA A 665 -20.13 18.69 22.86
CA ALA A 665 -20.90 19.67 23.59
C ALA A 665 -20.38 19.81 25.02
N ALA A 666 -20.42 21.02 25.58
CA ALA A 666 -20.06 21.31 26.98
C ALA A 666 -21.13 20.85 27.99
N GLY A 667 -22.37 20.62 27.53
CA GLY A 667 -23.49 20.33 28.39
C GLY A 667 -24.23 21.58 28.85
N VAL A 668 -24.96 21.46 30.00
CA VAL A 668 -25.79 22.49 30.58
C VAL A 668 -25.35 22.75 32.01
N LYS A 669 -25.73 23.90 32.59
CA LYS A 669 -25.46 24.24 33.96
C LYS A 669 -26.17 23.25 34.91
N ALA A 670 -25.42 22.55 35.76
CA ALA A 670 -25.92 21.58 36.72
C ALA A 670 -26.43 22.27 38.02
N ILE A 671 -25.58 23.10 38.60
CA ILE A 671 -25.80 23.80 39.87
C ILE A 671 -25.33 25.25 39.75
N ASN A 672 -25.92 26.15 40.55
CA ASN A 672 -25.53 27.56 40.60
C ASN A 672 -24.41 27.76 41.61
N LEU A 673 -23.17 27.64 41.20
CA LEU A 673 -21.99 27.91 42.00
C LEU A 673 -21.81 29.42 42.24
N LYS A 674 -21.44 29.78 43.45
CA LYS A 674 -21.14 31.17 43.85
C LYS A 674 -19.86 31.19 44.71
N ASP A 675 -19.19 32.32 44.73
CA ASP A 675 -18.10 32.61 45.65
C ASP A 675 -16.96 31.57 45.60
N ASP A 676 -16.47 31.27 44.43
CA ASP A 676 -15.40 30.30 44.15
C ASP A 676 -15.72 28.86 44.62
N ASP A 677 -17.00 28.49 44.74
CA ASP A 677 -17.42 27.14 45.05
C ASP A 677 -17.25 26.22 43.83
N THR A 678 -17.03 24.96 44.08
CA THR A 678 -16.82 23.95 43.01
C THR A 678 -17.63 22.68 43.31
N VAL A 679 -17.96 21.92 42.28
CA VAL A 679 -18.54 20.60 42.44
C VAL A 679 -17.47 19.64 42.97
N GLN A 680 -17.80 18.92 44.04
CA GLN A 680 -16.89 17.98 44.71
C GLN A 680 -17.30 16.52 44.51
N ALA A 681 -18.59 16.22 44.46
CA ALA A 681 -19.10 14.88 44.20
C ALA A 681 -20.42 14.93 43.41
N VAL A 682 -20.62 13.95 42.56
CA VAL A 682 -21.88 13.73 41.84
C VAL A 682 -22.14 12.22 41.81
N PHE A 683 -23.32 11.79 42.19
CA PHE A 683 -23.71 10.40 42.26
C PHE A 683 -25.22 10.21 42.06
N VAL A 684 -25.63 8.97 41.75
CA VAL A 684 -27.04 8.62 41.63
C VAL A 684 -27.66 8.57 43.04
N ALA A 685 -28.75 9.29 43.27
CA ALA A 685 -29.41 9.43 44.56
C ALA A 685 -30.50 8.34 44.76
N ASN A 686 -30.13 7.07 44.55
CA ASN A 686 -31.02 5.90 44.67
C ASN A 686 -30.96 5.19 46.03
N THR A 687 -30.14 5.71 46.98
CA THR A 687 -29.99 5.16 48.35
C THR A 687 -30.76 5.97 49.37
N GLN A 688 -31.07 5.38 50.53
CA GLN A 688 -31.77 6.06 51.61
C GLN A 688 -30.92 7.16 52.27
N SER A 689 -29.61 7.06 52.18
CA SER A 689 -28.67 8.01 52.79
C SER A 689 -27.36 8.12 51.97
N PHE A 690 -26.63 9.19 52.22
CA PHE A 690 -25.31 9.44 51.68
C PHE A 690 -24.35 9.87 52.78
N TYR A 691 -23.05 9.57 52.64
CA TYR A 691 -22.01 10.07 53.52
C TYR A 691 -21.40 11.36 52.98
N LEU A 692 -20.84 12.14 53.92
CA LEU A 692 -20.08 13.34 53.60
C LEU A 692 -18.88 13.43 54.56
N LEU A 693 -17.68 13.43 53.95
CA LEU A 693 -16.40 13.61 54.63
C LEU A 693 -15.86 14.99 54.35
N THR A 694 -15.39 15.69 55.39
CA THR A 694 -14.75 17.00 55.24
C THR A 694 -13.23 16.89 55.22
N GLN A 695 -12.53 17.88 54.70
CA GLN A 695 -11.07 17.98 54.68
C GLN A 695 -10.40 17.97 56.08
N ARG A 696 -11.18 18.12 57.14
CA ARG A 696 -10.73 18.08 58.53
C ARG A 696 -11.07 16.74 59.21
N ALA A 697 -11.22 15.68 58.41
CA ALA A 697 -11.58 14.36 58.87
C ALA A 697 -12.88 14.32 59.76
N SER A 698 -13.85 15.17 59.43
CA SER A 698 -15.19 15.06 60.04
C SER A 698 -16.13 14.35 59.06
N LEU A 699 -16.80 13.30 59.57
CA LEU A 699 -17.64 12.41 58.75
C LEU A 699 -19.07 12.44 59.30
N LYS A 700 -20.04 12.37 58.39
CA LYS A 700 -21.47 12.19 58.75
C LYS A 700 -22.22 11.42 57.68
N ARG A 701 -23.39 10.90 58.08
CA ARG A 701 -24.40 10.31 57.24
C ARG A 701 -25.67 11.13 57.23
N VAL A 702 -26.22 11.47 56.05
CA VAL A 702 -27.40 12.31 55.89
C VAL A 702 -28.48 11.52 55.14
N ALA A 703 -29.74 11.66 55.57
CA ALA A 703 -30.85 11.06 54.83
C ALA A 703 -31.01 11.72 53.43
N THR A 704 -31.18 10.94 52.39
CA THR A 704 -31.41 11.43 51.03
C THR A 704 -32.72 12.23 50.94
N ALA A 705 -33.72 11.89 51.79
CA ALA A 705 -35.00 12.60 51.90
C ALA A 705 -34.88 14.05 52.45
N ASP A 706 -33.77 14.36 53.18
CA ASP A 706 -33.50 15.71 53.67
C ASP A 706 -33.09 16.69 52.55
N ILE A 707 -32.82 16.16 51.33
CA ILE A 707 -32.57 16.92 50.10
C ILE A 707 -33.73 16.66 49.16
N PRO A 708 -34.81 17.44 49.22
CA PRO A 708 -35.95 17.27 48.32
C PRO A 708 -35.51 17.51 46.86
N GLN A 709 -36.18 16.83 45.91
CA GLN A 709 -35.97 17.05 44.50
C GLN A 709 -36.31 18.50 44.13
N ALA A 710 -35.42 19.14 43.40
CA ALA A 710 -35.51 20.52 42.97
C ALA A 710 -35.17 20.62 41.46
N LYS A 711 -35.37 21.77 40.87
CA LYS A 711 -34.99 22.02 39.49
C LYS A 711 -33.47 22.15 39.34
N ARG A 712 -32.93 21.59 38.24
CA ARG A 712 -31.55 21.76 37.83
C ARG A 712 -31.16 23.25 37.80
N ALA A 713 -29.87 23.55 37.96
CA ALA A 713 -29.30 24.90 38.01
C ALA A 713 -29.74 25.76 39.21
N GLY A 714 -30.39 25.18 40.22
CA GLY A 714 -30.59 25.79 41.51
C GLY A 714 -29.29 25.92 42.33
N ARG A 715 -29.29 26.62 43.44
CA ARG A 715 -28.12 26.71 44.34
C ARG A 715 -27.93 25.47 45.23
N GLY A 716 -28.96 24.68 45.42
CA GLY A 716 -29.00 23.60 46.38
C GLY A 716 -29.21 24.05 47.84
N LEU A 717 -29.33 23.06 48.73
CA LEU A 717 -29.49 23.24 50.16
C LEU A 717 -28.16 23.10 50.89
N GLN A 718 -27.94 23.88 51.92
CA GLN A 718 -26.73 23.82 52.73
C GLN A 718 -26.70 22.51 53.52
N VAL A 719 -25.61 21.77 53.46
CA VAL A 719 -25.37 20.52 54.16
C VAL A 719 -24.17 20.57 55.13
N LEU A 720 -23.50 21.70 55.20
CA LEU A 720 -22.47 21.98 56.20
C LEU A 720 -22.74 23.36 56.83
N ARG A 721 -22.57 23.50 58.14
CA ARG A 721 -22.64 24.79 58.85
C ARG A 721 -21.35 25.56 58.55
N GLU A 722 -21.49 26.77 58.05
CA GLU A 722 -20.35 27.66 57.84
C GLU A 722 -19.83 28.18 59.18
N LEU A 723 -18.53 27.97 59.39
CA LEU A 723 -17.84 28.47 60.58
C LEU A 723 -16.98 29.66 60.18
N LYS A 724 -16.96 30.70 61.00
CA LYS A 724 -16.16 31.95 60.81
C LYS A 724 -14.67 31.67 60.85
N THR A 725 -14.25 30.70 61.63
CA THR A 725 -12.88 30.25 61.75
C THR A 725 -12.80 28.76 61.47
N LYS A 726 -11.76 28.30 60.70
CA LYS A 726 -11.58 26.91 60.35
C LYS A 726 -12.83 26.27 59.69
N PRO A 727 -13.33 26.81 58.58
CA PRO A 727 -14.53 26.28 57.93
C PRO A 727 -14.33 24.82 57.48
N HIS A 728 -15.40 24.01 57.51
CA HIS A 728 -15.42 22.71 56.91
C HIS A 728 -15.65 22.83 55.39
N ARG A 729 -14.95 22.02 54.61
CA ARG A 729 -15.12 21.87 53.17
C ARG A 729 -15.29 20.39 52.84
N VAL A 730 -16.17 20.09 51.93
CA VAL A 730 -16.36 18.71 51.49
C VAL A 730 -15.10 18.22 50.82
N PHE A 731 -14.57 17.09 51.29
CA PHE A 731 -13.48 16.34 50.67
C PHE A 731 -14.02 15.30 49.69
N THR A 732 -14.99 14.46 50.14
CA THR A 732 -15.71 13.53 49.30
C THR A 732 -17.10 13.27 49.86
N ALA A 733 -18.00 12.78 49.01
CA ALA A 733 -19.34 12.31 49.38
C ALA A 733 -19.79 11.21 48.43
N GLY A 734 -20.69 10.34 48.89
CA GLY A 734 -21.21 9.25 48.06
C GLY A 734 -22.40 8.54 48.69
N PRO A 735 -23.07 7.67 47.98
CA PRO A 735 -24.20 6.91 48.50
C PRO A 735 -23.76 5.95 49.63
N VAL A 736 -24.65 5.63 50.55
CA VAL A 736 -24.46 4.59 51.57
C VAL A 736 -25.45 3.48 51.30
N PHE A 737 -24.94 2.29 51.01
CA PHE A 737 -25.75 1.07 50.82
C PHE A 737 -25.92 0.40 52.20
N THR A 738 -27.13 -0.01 52.51
CA THR A 738 -27.47 -0.71 53.79
C THR A 738 -28.36 -1.91 53.53
N GLU A 739 -28.16 -2.99 54.23
CA GLU A 739 -28.78 -4.31 54.05
C GLU A 739 -30.33 -4.36 54.14
N ASN A 740 -31.05 -3.27 54.27
CA ASN A 740 -32.52 -3.33 54.40
C ASN A 740 -33.21 -2.24 53.53
N ALA A 741 -33.39 -2.50 52.28
CA ALA A 741 -34.45 -1.86 51.49
C ALA A 741 -35.44 -2.91 50.99
N GLY A 742 -36.43 -3.27 51.86
CA GLY A 742 -37.59 -4.05 51.45
C GLY A 742 -38.42 -3.29 50.38
N GLY A 743 -38.10 -3.48 49.15
CA GLY A 743 -38.86 -3.07 47.97
C GLY A 743 -38.87 -4.24 47.02
N GLU A 744 -40.03 -4.52 46.38
CA GLU A 744 -40.25 -5.66 45.47
C GLU A 744 -39.06 -5.93 44.53
N ILE A 745 -38.57 -7.16 44.56
CA ILE A 745 -37.45 -7.63 43.75
C ILE A 745 -37.90 -7.68 42.27
N ASP A 746 -37.32 -6.85 41.48
CA ASP A 746 -37.37 -7.03 40.02
C ASP A 746 -36.47 -8.18 39.64
N LEU A 747 -37.07 -9.32 39.27
CA LEU A 747 -36.44 -10.62 38.96
C LEU A 747 -35.50 -10.58 37.75
N LEU A 748 -35.23 -9.42 37.14
CA LEU A 748 -34.36 -9.20 35.97
C LEU A 748 -33.13 -8.35 36.27
N ALA A 749 -32.96 -7.84 37.48
CA ALA A 749 -31.71 -7.17 37.89
C ALA A 749 -30.77 -8.20 38.49
N THR A 750 -29.53 -8.25 38.01
CA THR A 750 -28.43 -9.02 38.65
C THR A 750 -28.31 -8.56 40.11
N PRO A 751 -28.30 -9.49 41.13
CA PRO A 751 -28.13 -9.12 42.51
C PRO A 751 -26.75 -8.50 42.67
N VAL A 752 -26.68 -7.18 42.98
CA VAL A 752 -25.51 -6.59 43.60
C VAL A 752 -25.50 -7.13 45.03
N GLU A 753 -24.57 -8.01 45.38
CA GLU A 753 -24.31 -8.41 46.77
C GLU A 753 -23.92 -7.14 47.50
N GLU A 754 -24.79 -6.65 48.40
CA GLU A 754 -24.57 -5.48 49.24
C GLU A 754 -23.53 -5.81 50.33
N THR A 755 -22.24 -5.62 49.99
CA THR A 755 -21.16 -5.73 50.97
C THR A 755 -21.12 -4.48 51.83
N PRO A 756 -20.87 -4.58 53.14
CA PRO A 756 -20.74 -3.40 54.04
C PRO A 756 -19.63 -2.46 53.53
N GLN A 757 -19.99 -1.22 53.30
CA GLN A 757 -19.05 -0.19 52.80
C GLN A 757 -18.17 0.34 53.94
N THR A 758 -16.88 0.03 53.93
CA THR A 758 -15.88 0.60 54.79
C THR A 758 -15.13 1.74 54.10
N LEU A 759 -15.14 2.93 54.74
CA LEU A 759 -14.36 4.06 54.25
C LEU A 759 -12.98 4.08 54.95
N LEU A 760 -11.91 3.87 54.18
CA LEU A 760 -10.55 4.07 54.64
C LEU A 760 -10.16 5.53 54.41
N VAL A 761 -9.82 6.25 55.48
CA VAL A 761 -9.38 7.67 55.44
C VAL A 761 -7.93 7.75 55.87
N THR A 762 -7.11 8.44 55.07
CA THR A 762 -5.69 8.68 55.36
C THR A 762 -5.47 10.22 55.53
N ALA A 763 -4.85 10.62 56.60
CA ALA A 763 -4.45 12.01 56.82
C ALA A 763 -3.12 12.33 56.13
N THR A 764 -2.85 13.62 55.89
CA THR A 764 -1.58 14.12 55.33
C THR A 764 -0.37 13.76 56.20
N THR A 765 -0.58 13.49 57.47
CA THR A 765 0.40 13.07 58.48
C THR A 765 0.67 11.53 58.46
N GLY A 766 -0.06 10.78 57.59
CA GLY A 766 0.14 9.37 57.35
C GLY A 766 -0.70 8.42 58.22
N GLU A 767 -1.47 8.94 59.26
CA GLU A 767 -2.36 8.10 60.01
C GLU A 767 -3.60 7.69 59.17
N THR A 768 -4.12 6.52 59.45
CA THR A 768 -5.28 5.95 58.76
C THR A 768 -6.37 5.58 59.76
N ALA A 769 -7.62 5.64 59.33
CA ALA A 769 -8.78 5.12 60.07
C ALA A 769 -9.76 4.44 59.11
N GLU A 770 -10.32 3.32 59.49
CA GLU A 770 -11.39 2.62 58.79
C GLU A 770 -12.73 2.90 59.48
N VAL A 771 -13.74 3.30 58.71
CA VAL A 771 -15.07 3.59 59.24
C VAL A 771 -16.12 2.84 58.44
N ASP A 772 -16.91 2.00 59.12
CA ASP A 772 -18.09 1.35 58.53
C ASP A 772 -19.19 2.38 58.35
N LEU A 773 -19.53 2.71 57.11
CA LEU A 773 -20.51 3.73 56.76
C LEU A 773 -21.95 3.30 57.16
N SER A 774 -22.23 2.01 57.23
CA SER A 774 -23.54 1.45 57.60
C SER A 774 -23.85 1.70 59.09
N LEU A 775 -22.82 1.71 59.93
CA LEU A 775 -22.94 1.93 61.39
C LEU A 775 -23.04 3.40 61.79
N LEU A 776 -22.83 4.35 60.86
CA LEU A 776 -22.98 5.76 61.17
C LEU A 776 -24.45 6.13 61.43
N ASN A 777 -24.70 6.86 62.51
CA ASN A 777 -26.02 7.40 62.78
C ASN A 777 -26.35 8.55 61.80
N LEU A 778 -27.64 8.64 61.42
CA LEU A 778 -28.11 9.78 60.63
C LEU A 778 -27.88 11.08 61.41
N SER A 779 -27.31 12.06 60.74
CA SER A 779 -26.99 13.37 61.27
C SER A 779 -27.92 14.45 60.72
N ASP A 780 -28.17 15.51 61.52
CA ASP A 780 -28.84 16.70 60.99
C ASP A 780 -28.16 17.23 59.74
N ARG A 781 -28.97 17.60 58.74
CA ARG A 781 -28.50 18.06 57.41
C ARG A 781 -27.45 19.18 57.55
N THR A 782 -27.60 20.11 58.41
CA THR A 782 -26.74 21.32 58.62
C THR A 782 -25.61 21.11 59.63
N SER A 783 -25.47 19.90 60.22
CA SER A 783 -24.34 19.60 61.14
C SER A 783 -23.01 19.53 60.35
N ASN A 784 -21.88 19.67 61.05
CA ASN A 784 -20.57 19.44 60.43
C ASN A 784 -20.07 17.99 60.58
N GLY A 785 -20.87 17.13 61.14
CA GLY A 785 -20.50 15.73 61.45
C GLY A 785 -19.63 15.56 62.68
N SER A 786 -19.15 14.35 62.89
CA SER A 786 -18.23 14.02 64.00
C SER A 786 -16.83 13.75 63.44
N PHE A 787 -15.82 14.12 64.19
CA PHE A 787 -14.44 13.80 63.85
C PHE A 787 -14.23 12.29 63.92
N ILE A 788 -13.52 11.77 62.95
CA ILE A 788 -13.10 10.34 62.94
C ILE A 788 -12.09 10.13 64.06
N GLU A 789 -12.25 9.09 64.84
CA GLU A 789 -11.36 8.74 65.95
C GLU A 789 -9.91 8.55 65.45
N GLY A 790 -8.93 9.15 66.12
CA GLY A 790 -7.53 9.16 65.71
C GLY A 790 -7.15 10.19 64.63
N LEU A 791 -8.13 10.80 63.90
CA LEU A 791 -7.91 11.77 62.81
C LEU A 791 -8.53 13.14 63.12
N ALA A 792 -8.98 13.43 64.34
CA ALA A 792 -9.69 14.64 64.64
C ALA A 792 -8.91 15.90 64.24
N ASP A 793 -9.55 16.78 63.44
CA ASP A 793 -9.02 18.08 62.91
C ASP A 793 -7.74 17.93 62.09
N LYS A 794 -7.38 16.70 61.60
CA LYS A 794 -6.27 16.47 60.68
C LYS A 794 -6.72 16.69 59.22
N GLU A 795 -5.80 17.16 58.42
CA GLU A 795 -6.08 17.32 57.00
C GLU A 795 -6.10 15.98 56.29
N VAL A 796 -7.20 15.71 55.55
CA VAL A 796 -7.37 14.47 54.81
C VAL A 796 -6.54 14.51 53.53
N PHE A 797 -5.73 13.46 53.35
CA PHE A 797 -4.96 13.24 52.13
C PHE A 797 -5.74 12.37 51.12
N SER A 798 -6.32 11.28 51.58
CA SER A 798 -7.11 10.41 50.72
C SER A 798 -8.26 9.75 51.46
N ALA A 799 -9.30 9.35 50.73
CA ALA A 799 -10.43 8.60 51.26
C ALA A 799 -10.93 7.64 50.15
N LYS A 800 -11.08 6.37 50.49
CA LYS A 800 -11.55 5.36 49.54
C LYS A 800 -12.46 4.34 50.21
N ILE A 801 -13.43 3.87 49.44
CA ILE A 801 -14.25 2.72 49.85
C ILE A 801 -13.43 1.46 49.67
N ILE A 802 -13.35 0.61 50.71
CA ILE A 802 -12.78 -0.72 50.64
C ILE A 802 -13.91 -1.75 50.82
N GLU A 803 -14.00 -2.71 49.89
CA GLU A 803 -14.89 -3.87 50.02
C GLU A 803 -14.14 -4.93 50.81
N ARG A 804 -14.79 -5.45 51.86
CA ARG A 804 -14.23 -6.58 52.66
C ARG A 804 -14.83 -7.90 52.23
#